data_c0f2eeb0e8ea07d50adfaff2e38fd62c
#
_entry.id   c0f2eeb0e8ea07d50adfaff2e38fd62c
#
_cell.length_a   1.000
_cell.length_b   1.000
_cell.length_c   1.000
_cell.angle_alpha   90.00
_cell.angle_beta   90.00
_cell.angle_gamma   90.00
#
_symmetry.space_group_name_H-M   'P 1'
#
loop_
_entity.id
_entity.type
_entity.pdbx_description
1 polymer ?
#
loop_
_entity_poly.entity_id
_entity_poly.type
_entity_poly.pdbx_seq_one_letter_code
_entity_poly.pdbx_strand_id
1 'polypeptide(L)'
;MNKTVSRLLALAMTASLVLSGCGGGGTTTEEKPAEGGNTTEQSGEKKEEAKKEDKKEASKDEIKDLVCPILASRELETFNILYSQRAEDYENLSNMVDGLLEADPEGKLVPCIAKEWGTEDGGLTWTFKLRDNVKWVDVNGNEKAACNAQDFATGLEWVLNFHKNDSSNTSMPIEMIKGASEYYEYTKSLSKEEAYALGAGEGSKFREMVGLETPDDYTVVYTCISPKPYFDSLGAYACLYPAPQALIDELGGPDAFKSMNNENMWYNGAYTMTSYIHNNEKIFTKNPLYWDTECKRFDTVTIKMVESNDISFQLYQNGEIDYVDLSEAHINTIAKDPSNKYYDYMVPAVPSKYSYQFHFNYNKKKEDGTPDKNWNTAIANEAFRKSWYYGLNLSDYWKRTNAIDPMVCENNFYTMKGLVYTTDGTEYTELVKKELGLGETNGNTPARVDPAKAEEYKKQAIEELTALGVTFPVEVDYYISASNQVALDSANVMAQAFSDGLGDDYVKFNIKTYVSSNRHEVVQPHLHSFVTNGWGADYGDPQNYLGQEVYGNDNAYYSANYSYINELTEETPENKVLLDTYKEYTKMVEAADAITDDLDARYAAYAKAEAYLLDHVLVLPCNYSIGWCLSKIDNDTKMYAMYGAQNEKIKNWATNSAGYTSEEKGVAEQIKAFTEAQA
;
A
#
# COMPACT_ATOMS: atom_id res chain seq x y z
N MET A 1 23.13 -31.52 5.14
CA MET A 1 22.71 -32.75 4.41
C MET A 1 21.45 -32.41 3.64
N ASN A 2 21.54 -32.57 2.35
CA ASN A 2 20.50 -32.47 1.29
C ASN A 2 19.75 -31.14 1.04
N LYS A 3 20.35 -30.33 0.18
CA LYS A 3 19.79 -29.16 -0.53
C LYS A 3 18.94 -29.56 -1.75
N THR A 4 17.91 -30.39 -1.65
CA THR A 4 17.20 -30.85 -2.87
C THR A 4 15.68 -30.98 -2.76
N VAL A 5 15.01 -30.28 -1.84
CA VAL A 5 13.56 -30.42 -1.69
C VAL A 5 12.76 -29.11 -1.93
N SER A 6 13.41 -27.97 -2.13
CA SER A 6 12.68 -26.68 -2.29
C SER A 6 12.38 -26.26 -3.73
N ARG A 7 12.40 -27.14 -4.71
CA ARG A 7 12.19 -26.78 -6.13
C ARG A 7 11.04 -27.49 -6.85
N LEU A 8 10.00 -27.89 -6.17
CA LEU A 8 8.86 -28.60 -6.83
C LEU A 8 7.51 -28.20 -6.23
N LEU A 9 7.12 -26.93 -6.34
CA LEU A 9 5.73 -26.52 -6.14
C LEU A 9 5.46 -25.17 -6.84
N ALA A 10 5.64 -25.15 -8.15
CA ALA A 10 5.21 -24.05 -9.01
C ALA A 10 4.93 -24.55 -10.42
N LEU A 11 3.99 -25.49 -10.55
CA LEU A 11 3.52 -25.94 -11.87
C LEU A 11 2.17 -26.63 -11.72
N ALA A 12 1.10 -25.85 -11.75
CA ALA A 12 -0.20 -26.28 -12.25
C ALA A 12 -1.20 -25.10 -12.15
N MET A 13 -1.32 -24.33 -13.23
CA MET A 13 -2.56 -23.70 -13.70
C MET A 13 -2.25 -22.86 -14.93
N THR A 14 -2.20 -23.53 -16.06
CA THR A 14 -2.42 -22.92 -17.38
C THR A 14 -3.04 -24.00 -18.25
N ALA A 15 -4.29 -23.80 -18.60
CA ALA A 15 -4.85 -24.14 -19.91
C ALA A 15 -6.38 -24.17 -19.85
N SER A 16 -7.02 -23.18 -20.43
CA SER A 16 -8.26 -23.35 -21.18
C SER A 16 -8.63 -22.01 -21.85
N LEU A 17 -8.02 -21.75 -22.98
CA LEU A 17 -8.56 -20.85 -24.01
C LEU A 17 -8.86 -21.71 -25.20
N VAL A 18 -10.14 -21.89 -25.52
CA VAL A 18 -10.58 -22.43 -26.80
C VAL A 18 -11.45 -21.39 -27.50
N LEU A 19 -10.95 -21.01 -28.63
CA LEU A 19 -11.55 -20.24 -29.70
C LEU A 19 -12.93 -20.73 -30.12
N SER A 20 -13.81 -19.77 -30.45
CA SER A 20 -14.79 -19.98 -31.53
C SER A 20 -14.96 -18.67 -32.27
N GLY A 21 -14.46 -18.63 -33.47
CA GLY A 21 -14.61 -17.56 -34.41
C GLY A 21 -15.69 -17.88 -35.45
N CYS A 22 -15.94 -16.86 -36.28
CA CYS A 22 -16.64 -16.85 -37.58
C CYS A 22 -18.18 -16.90 -37.53
N GLY A 23 -18.89 -16.04 -38.19
CA GLY A 23 -18.73 -15.31 -39.40
C GLY A 23 -20.04 -14.70 -39.86
N GLY A 24 -19.95 -13.60 -40.54
CA GLY A 24 -20.55 -13.39 -41.82
C GLY A 24 -21.87 -12.64 -41.91
N GLY A 25 -21.82 -11.51 -42.57
CA GLY A 25 -22.74 -11.18 -43.65
C GLY A 25 -23.75 -10.05 -43.40
N GLY A 26 -23.39 -8.88 -43.80
CA GLY A 26 -23.97 -7.79 -44.52
C GLY A 26 -25.47 -7.67 -44.79
N THR A 27 -25.97 -6.48 -44.68
CA THR A 27 -26.53 -5.70 -45.83
C THR A 27 -27.03 -4.33 -45.37
N THR A 28 -26.65 -3.36 -46.14
CA THR A 28 -27.06 -1.95 -46.21
C THR A 28 -28.56 -1.77 -46.40
N THR A 29 -29.16 -0.72 -45.83
CA THR A 29 -30.09 0.17 -46.53
C THR A 29 -30.12 1.56 -45.89
N GLU A 30 -29.83 2.54 -46.76
CA GLU A 30 -30.05 3.97 -46.54
C GLU A 30 -31.57 4.26 -46.56
N GLU A 31 -31.98 5.27 -45.82
CA GLU A 31 -32.96 6.24 -46.28
C GLU A 31 -32.93 7.52 -45.43
N LYS A 32 -32.76 8.64 -46.12
CA LYS A 32 -32.95 10.04 -45.75
C LYS A 32 -34.14 10.56 -46.49
N PRO A 33 -34.60 11.81 -46.34
CA PRO A 33 -35.14 12.59 -45.22
C PRO A 33 -36.53 13.16 -45.53
N ALA A 34 -37.17 13.88 -44.62
CA ALA A 34 -38.23 14.83 -44.96
C ALA A 34 -38.22 16.07 -44.05
N GLU A 35 -38.20 17.17 -44.72
CA GLU A 35 -38.24 18.56 -44.27
C GLU A 35 -39.59 19.01 -43.70
N GLY A 36 -39.52 20.13 -42.93
CA GLY A 36 -40.47 21.19 -43.21
C GLY A 36 -41.14 21.83 -42.00
N GLY A 37 -40.89 23.13 -41.78
CA GLY A 37 -41.87 23.96 -41.13
C GLY A 37 -41.32 25.13 -40.30
N ASN A 38 -41.05 26.19 -40.99
CA ASN A 38 -40.67 27.53 -40.51
C ASN A 38 -41.89 28.28 -39.97
N THR A 39 -41.73 29.12 -38.90
CA THR A 39 -42.37 30.47 -38.80
C THR A 39 -41.76 31.32 -37.67
N THR A 40 -41.15 32.33 -38.09
CA THR A 40 -40.89 33.76 -37.87
C THR A 40 -41.47 34.48 -36.62
N GLU A 41 -40.53 35.22 -36.02
CA GLU A 41 -40.54 36.61 -35.50
C GLU A 41 -41.52 37.07 -34.40
N GLN A 42 -41.00 37.62 -33.34
CA GLN A 42 -40.97 39.09 -33.11
C GLN A 42 -40.09 39.50 -31.92
N SER A 43 -39.37 40.55 -32.20
CA SER A 43 -38.45 41.32 -31.34
C SER A 43 -39.15 42.04 -30.17
N GLY A 44 -38.40 42.16 -29.05
CA GLY A 44 -38.73 43.08 -27.98
C GLY A 44 -37.56 43.33 -27.05
N GLU A 45 -36.81 44.41 -27.29
CA GLU A 45 -35.80 44.90 -26.38
C GLU A 45 -36.37 45.22 -24.99
N LYS A 46 -35.73 44.69 -23.93
CA LYS A 46 -35.81 45.28 -22.61
C LYS A 46 -34.45 45.19 -21.90
N LYS A 47 -34.02 46.37 -21.44
CA LYS A 47 -32.80 46.70 -20.68
C LYS A 47 -32.49 45.69 -19.59
N GLU A 48 -31.24 45.24 -19.55
CA GLU A 48 -30.60 44.55 -18.43
C GLU A 48 -30.45 45.54 -17.27
N GLU A 49 -31.10 45.25 -16.15
CA GLU A 49 -30.68 45.57 -14.82
C GLU A 49 -29.87 44.38 -14.28
N ALA A 50 -28.58 44.57 -14.05
CA ALA A 50 -27.70 43.62 -13.41
C ALA A 50 -28.21 43.31 -11.98
N LYS A 51 -28.88 42.18 -11.79
CA LYS A 51 -29.05 41.61 -10.46
C LYS A 51 -27.72 40.96 -10.07
N LYS A 52 -27.12 41.47 -9.00
CA LYS A 52 -26.18 40.70 -8.19
C LYS A 52 -26.93 39.44 -7.72
N GLU A 53 -26.57 38.29 -8.24
CA GLU A 53 -26.93 37.03 -7.63
C GLU A 53 -26.11 36.93 -6.31
N ASP A 54 -26.83 37.02 -5.21
CA ASP A 54 -26.32 36.55 -3.92
C ASP A 54 -25.91 35.09 -4.11
N LYS A 55 -24.60 34.79 -3.96
CA LYS A 55 -24.12 33.40 -3.78
C LYS A 55 -24.89 32.84 -2.57
N LYS A 56 -25.92 32.05 -2.84
CA LYS A 56 -26.51 31.18 -1.81
C LYS A 56 -25.36 30.31 -1.33
N GLU A 57 -24.98 30.40 -0.06
CA GLU A 57 -24.23 29.34 0.61
C GLU A 57 -24.94 28.03 0.31
N ALA A 58 -24.26 27.13 -0.41
CA ALA A 58 -24.76 25.81 -0.63
C ALA A 58 -24.94 25.14 0.74
N SER A 59 -26.12 24.58 0.99
CA SER A 59 -26.37 23.90 2.25
C SER A 59 -25.37 22.75 2.37
N LYS A 60 -24.63 22.68 3.47
CA LYS A 60 -23.74 21.57 3.80
C LYS A 60 -24.57 20.35 4.19
N ASP A 61 -25.26 19.78 3.22
CA ASP A 61 -26.10 18.60 3.46
C ASP A 61 -25.21 17.36 3.49
N GLU A 62 -25.33 16.58 4.55
CA GLU A 62 -24.62 15.31 4.72
C GLU A 62 -25.13 14.28 3.70
N ILE A 63 -24.20 13.55 3.06
CA ILE A 63 -24.52 12.50 2.10
C ILE A 63 -24.95 11.26 2.88
N LYS A 64 -26.07 10.64 2.48
CA LYS A 64 -26.58 9.40 3.06
C LYS A 64 -26.19 8.17 2.22
N ASP A 65 -26.16 8.33 0.92
CA ASP A 65 -25.82 7.30 -0.05
C ASP A 65 -24.57 7.76 -0.79
N LEU A 66 -23.43 7.20 -0.39
CA LEU A 66 -22.11 7.55 -0.93
C LEU A 66 -21.81 6.75 -2.19
N VAL A 67 -21.25 7.38 -3.21
CA VAL A 67 -20.81 6.69 -4.44
C VAL A 67 -19.35 7.03 -4.72
N CYS A 68 -18.47 6.02 -4.68
CA CYS A 68 -17.03 6.15 -4.97
C CYS A 68 -16.60 5.32 -6.17
N PRO A 69 -15.63 5.78 -6.97
CA PRO A 69 -15.03 4.99 -8.03
C PRO A 69 -13.86 4.14 -7.49
N ILE A 70 -13.64 2.98 -8.10
CA ILE A 70 -12.39 2.22 -7.95
C ILE A 70 -11.99 1.72 -9.35
N LEU A 71 -10.68 1.68 -9.63
CA LEU A 71 -10.19 1.14 -10.90
C LEU A 71 -10.49 -0.35 -11.01
N ALA A 72 -10.95 -0.81 -12.18
CA ALA A 72 -11.28 -2.21 -12.45
C ALA A 72 -10.09 -3.17 -12.23
N SER A 73 -8.86 -2.67 -12.36
CA SER A 73 -7.64 -3.43 -12.03
C SER A 73 -7.49 -3.74 -10.53
N ARG A 74 -8.30 -3.13 -9.66
CA ARG A 74 -8.32 -3.32 -8.21
C ARG A 74 -9.54 -4.13 -7.77
N GLU A 75 -9.96 -5.10 -8.56
CA GLU A 75 -11.09 -5.98 -8.22
C GLU A 75 -10.78 -6.88 -7.03
N LEU A 76 -11.82 -7.15 -6.22
CA LEU A 76 -11.79 -8.07 -5.08
C LEU A 76 -11.55 -9.52 -5.56
N GLU A 77 -10.55 -10.19 -4.99
CA GLU A 77 -10.23 -11.58 -5.33
C GLU A 77 -10.82 -12.60 -4.35
N THR A 78 -10.98 -12.22 -3.08
CA THR A 78 -11.53 -13.10 -2.06
C THR A 78 -12.42 -12.36 -1.07
N PHE A 79 -13.43 -13.05 -0.53
CA PHE A 79 -14.26 -12.58 0.57
C PHE A 79 -13.76 -13.03 1.95
N ASN A 80 -12.67 -13.79 2.00
CA ASN A 80 -12.09 -14.27 3.25
C ASN A 80 -10.94 -13.36 3.68
N ILE A 81 -11.18 -12.53 4.69
CA ILE A 81 -10.18 -11.59 5.22
C ILE A 81 -8.95 -12.30 5.81
N LEU A 82 -9.11 -13.52 6.35
CA LEU A 82 -8.01 -14.32 6.89
C LEU A 82 -7.14 -14.96 5.78
N TYR A 83 -7.66 -15.02 4.56
CA TYR A 83 -6.99 -15.59 3.39
C TYR A 83 -6.36 -14.55 2.47
N SER A 84 -6.92 -13.34 2.43
CA SER A 84 -6.43 -12.28 1.54
C SER A 84 -4.98 -11.90 1.85
N GLN A 85 -4.25 -11.53 0.79
CA GLN A 85 -2.88 -10.99 0.81
C GLN A 85 -2.78 -9.65 0.09
N ARG A 86 -3.93 -9.07 -0.30
CA ARG A 86 -4.00 -7.89 -1.17
C ARG A 86 -4.61 -6.70 -0.46
N ALA A 87 -3.99 -5.54 -0.65
CA ALA A 87 -4.53 -4.27 -0.13
C ALA A 87 -5.94 -4.00 -0.66
N GLU A 88 -6.19 -4.32 -1.94
CA GLU A 88 -7.49 -4.12 -2.60
C GLU A 88 -8.63 -4.92 -1.96
N ASP A 89 -8.33 -6.14 -1.49
CA ASP A 89 -9.32 -6.94 -0.76
C ASP A 89 -9.60 -6.32 0.61
N TYR A 90 -8.55 -5.92 1.34
CA TYR A 90 -8.70 -5.32 2.66
C TYR A 90 -9.49 -4.01 2.65
N GLU A 91 -9.39 -3.20 1.60
CA GLU A 91 -10.18 -1.98 1.42
C GLU A 91 -11.68 -2.26 1.47
N ASN A 92 -12.10 -3.42 0.97
CA ASN A 92 -13.49 -3.87 1.04
C ASN A 92 -13.79 -4.61 2.35
N LEU A 93 -12.96 -5.60 2.70
CA LEU A 93 -13.21 -6.54 3.78
C LEU A 93 -13.16 -5.89 5.16
N SER A 94 -12.33 -4.86 5.38
CA SER A 94 -12.26 -4.11 6.64
C SER A 94 -13.55 -3.36 6.99
N ASN A 95 -14.46 -3.18 6.02
CA ASN A 95 -15.79 -2.62 6.25
C ASN A 95 -16.81 -3.69 6.65
N MET A 96 -16.52 -4.97 6.38
CA MET A 96 -17.41 -6.09 6.57
C MET A 96 -17.09 -6.90 7.83
N VAL A 97 -15.81 -6.93 8.22
CA VAL A 97 -15.34 -7.65 9.41
C VAL A 97 -14.46 -6.72 10.23
N ASP A 98 -14.74 -6.60 11.52
CA ASP A 98 -13.93 -5.85 12.48
C ASP A 98 -12.91 -6.76 13.16
N GLY A 99 -11.72 -6.18 13.47
CA GLY A 99 -10.67 -6.80 14.27
C GLY A 99 -10.71 -6.39 15.74
N LEU A 100 -9.64 -6.68 16.47
CA LEU A 100 -9.50 -6.27 17.89
C LEU A 100 -9.45 -4.75 18.03
N LEU A 101 -8.65 -4.09 17.21
CA LEU A 101 -8.41 -2.65 17.24
C LEU A 101 -8.63 -2.03 15.85
N GLU A 102 -8.67 -0.72 15.80
CA GLU A 102 -8.70 0.07 14.58
C GLU A 102 -7.87 1.35 14.73
N ALA A 103 -7.66 2.10 13.65
CA ALA A 103 -6.97 3.38 13.70
C ALA A 103 -7.95 4.54 13.64
N ASP A 104 -7.63 5.65 14.31
CA ASP A 104 -8.30 6.94 14.15
C ASP A 104 -7.71 7.73 12.95
N PRO A 105 -8.27 8.89 12.57
CA PRO A 105 -7.74 9.71 11.48
C PRO A 105 -6.30 10.22 11.69
N GLU A 106 -5.81 10.26 12.92
CA GLU A 106 -4.43 10.59 13.25
C GLU A 106 -3.49 9.37 13.21
N GLY A 107 -4.00 8.19 12.86
CA GLY A 107 -3.23 6.95 12.77
C GLY A 107 -2.97 6.24 14.10
N LYS A 108 -3.63 6.69 15.19
CA LYS A 108 -3.49 6.06 16.52
C LYS A 108 -4.41 4.87 16.64
N LEU A 109 -3.94 3.83 17.34
CA LEU A 109 -4.79 2.69 17.70
C LEU A 109 -5.89 3.12 18.68
N VAL A 110 -7.10 2.72 18.36
CA VAL A 110 -8.30 2.96 19.16
C VAL A 110 -9.11 1.66 19.34
N PRO A 111 -9.97 1.59 20.38
CA PRO A 111 -10.79 0.42 20.61
C PRO A 111 -11.74 0.08 19.44
N CYS A 112 -11.72 -1.21 19.02
CA CYS A 112 -12.73 -1.76 18.11
C CYS A 112 -13.52 -2.88 18.83
N ILE A 113 -13.37 -4.18 18.47
CA ILE A 113 -13.99 -5.27 19.24
C ILE A 113 -13.39 -5.35 20.65
N ALA A 114 -12.08 -5.13 20.78
CA ALA A 114 -11.49 -4.93 22.11
C ALA A 114 -11.75 -3.51 22.59
N LYS A 115 -12.32 -3.37 23.80
CA LYS A 115 -12.57 -2.09 24.48
C LYS A 115 -11.38 -1.61 25.30
N GLU A 116 -10.50 -2.54 25.70
CA GLU A 116 -9.28 -2.30 26.49
C GLU A 116 -8.23 -3.33 26.07
N TRP A 117 -6.97 -2.94 26.06
CA TRP A 117 -5.84 -3.84 25.82
C TRP A 117 -4.58 -3.34 26.51
N GLY A 118 -3.59 -4.21 26.66
CA GLY A 118 -2.30 -3.84 27.22
C GLY A 118 -1.39 -5.03 27.53
N THR A 119 -0.19 -4.69 27.96
CA THR A 119 0.86 -5.60 28.40
C THR A 119 1.46 -5.12 29.71
N GLU A 120 1.90 -6.05 30.58
CA GLU A 120 2.57 -5.73 31.86
C GLU A 120 4.03 -6.22 31.88
N ASP A 121 4.48 -6.89 30.82
CA ASP A 121 5.79 -7.57 30.72
C ASP A 121 6.61 -7.13 29.48
N GLY A 122 6.44 -5.88 29.06
CA GLY A 122 7.20 -5.30 27.95
C GLY A 122 6.81 -5.85 26.58
N GLY A 123 5.59 -6.39 26.44
CA GLY A 123 5.09 -6.91 25.16
C GLY A 123 5.29 -8.41 24.98
N LEU A 124 5.65 -9.16 26.02
CA LEU A 124 5.71 -10.62 25.95
C LEU A 124 4.30 -11.22 25.97
N THR A 125 3.40 -10.65 26.81
CA THR A 125 2.01 -11.07 26.93
C THR A 125 1.10 -9.88 26.71
N TRP A 126 0.14 -10.04 25.76
CA TRP A 126 -0.85 -9.02 25.44
C TRP A 126 -2.26 -9.49 25.76
N THR A 127 -2.99 -8.70 26.54
CA THR A 127 -4.37 -8.99 26.95
C THR A 127 -5.32 -8.02 26.26
N PHE A 128 -6.37 -8.56 25.61
CA PHE A 128 -7.45 -7.80 24.99
C PHE A 128 -8.76 -8.14 25.66
N LYS A 129 -9.49 -7.10 26.16
CA LYS A 129 -10.80 -7.21 26.76
C LYS A 129 -11.89 -6.85 25.74
N LEU A 130 -12.70 -7.80 25.35
CA LEU A 130 -13.67 -7.66 24.28
C LEU A 130 -14.97 -6.99 24.80
N ARG A 131 -15.72 -6.45 23.84
CA ARG A 131 -17.12 -6.03 24.03
C ARG A 131 -18.02 -7.26 24.03
N ASP A 132 -19.14 -7.18 24.74
CA ASP A 132 -20.15 -8.25 24.83
C ASP A 132 -21.37 -8.02 23.92
N ASN A 133 -21.36 -6.92 23.16
CA ASN A 133 -22.45 -6.51 22.28
C ASN A 133 -22.13 -6.68 20.78
N VAL A 134 -21.03 -7.30 20.42
CA VAL A 134 -20.65 -7.54 19.02
C VAL A 134 -21.38 -8.78 18.49
N LYS A 135 -22.00 -8.64 17.31
CA LYS A 135 -22.80 -9.70 16.71
C LYS A 135 -22.37 -10.03 15.30
N TRP A 136 -22.38 -11.29 14.97
CA TRP A 136 -22.35 -11.77 13.60
C TRP A 136 -23.76 -11.70 12.99
N VAL A 137 -23.85 -11.18 11.76
CA VAL A 137 -25.11 -11.10 11.00
C VAL A 137 -24.94 -11.71 9.62
N ASP A 138 -26.03 -12.11 8.99
CA ASP A 138 -26.05 -12.46 7.56
C ASP A 138 -26.03 -11.22 6.67
N VAL A 139 -26.02 -11.39 5.35
CA VAL A 139 -26.03 -10.30 4.35
C VAL A 139 -27.24 -9.35 4.51
N ASN A 140 -28.35 -9.83 5.06
CA ASN A 140 -29.55 -9.04 5.29
C ASN A 140 -29.59 -8.36 6.68
N GLY A 141 -28.53 -8.51 7.47
CA GLY A 141 -28.43 -7.94 8.82
C GLY A 141 -29.16 -8.74 9.91
N ASN A 142 -29.56 -9.98 9.64
CA ASN A 142 -30.15 -10.85 10.65
C ASN A 142 -29.09 -11.46 11.55
N GLU A 143 -29.32 -11.45 12.87
CA GLU A 143 -28.39 -12.00 13.85
C GLU A 143 -28.16 -13.51 13.63
N LYS A 144 -26.89 -13.92 13.61
CA LYS A 144 -26.44 -15.30 13.50
C LYS A 144 -25.84 -15.83 14.80
N ALA A 145 -24.93 -15.06 15.42
CA ALA A 145 -24.25 -15.42 16.66
C ALA A 145 -23.70 -14.18 17.38
N ALA A 146 -23.33 -14.32 18.65
CA ALA A 146 -22.46 -13.35 19.33
C ALA A 146 -21.00 -13.56 18.87
N CYS A 147 -20.23 -12.47 18.73
CA CYS A 147 -18.80 -12.54 18.56
C CYS A 147 -18.12 -12.61 19.93
N ASN A 148 -17.21 -13.56 20.12
CA ASN A 148 -16.57 -13.80 21.40
C ASN A 148 -15.09 -14.21 21.24
N ALA A 149 -14.39 -14.44 22.36
CA ALA A 149 -12.97 -14.76 22.38
C ALA A 149 -12.63 -16.06 21.62
N GLN A 150 -13.55 -17.04 21.57
CA GLN A 150 -13.36 -18.28 20.83
C GLN A 150 -13.25 -18.04 19.31
N ASP A 151 -13.93 -17.01 18.77
CA ASP A 151 -13.87 -16.70 17.35
C ASP A 151 -12.45 -16.24 16.94
N PHE A 152 -11.75 -15.52 17.80
CA PHE A 152 -10.33 -15.15 17.58
C PHE A 152 -9.40 -16.37 17.62
N ALA A 153 -9.67 -17.32 18.51
CA ALA A 153 -8.92 -18.56 18.52
C ALA A 153 -9.17 -19.41 17.27
N THR A 154 -10.42 -19.49 16.82
CA THR A 154 -10.80 -20.19 15.59
C THR A 154 -10.15 -19.54 14.37
N GLY A 155 -10.16 -18.20 14.29
CA GLY A 155 -9.50 -17.44 13.22
C GLY A 155 -7.99 -17.72 13.16
N LEU A 156 -7.30 -17.64 14.29
CA LEU A 156 -5.85 -17.89 14.34
C LEU A 156 -5.51 -19.36 14.04
N GLU A 157 -6.31 -20.32 14.51
CA GLU A 157 -6.11 -21.73 14.17
C GLU A 157 -6.25 -21.95 12.66
N TRP A 158 -7.27 -21.34 12.04
CA TRP A 158 -7.47 -21.43 10.60
C TRP A 158 -6.28 -20.82 9.83
N VAL A 159 -5.77 -19.66 10.25
CA VAL A 159 -4.60 -19.01 9.65
C VAL A 159 -3.35 -19.89 9.77
N LEU A 160 -3.11 -20.50 10.92
CA LEU A 160 -1.91 -21.30 11.20
C LEU A 160 -1.98 -22.76 10.70
N ASN A 161 -3.12 -23.21 10.20
CA ASN A 161 -3.27 -24.58 9.71
C ASN A 161 -2.85 -24.66 8.24
N PHE A 162 -1.71 -25.29 7.97
CA PHE A 162 -1.09 -25.40 6.64
C PHE A 162 -2.06 -25.89 5.55
N HIS A 163 -2.95 -26.83 5.86
CA HIS A 163 -3.88 -27.38 4.87
C HIS A 163 -5.16 -26.54 4.70
N LYS A 164 -5.53 -25.73 5.69
CA LYS A 164 -6.68 -24.81 5.60
C LYS A 164 -6.30 -23.51 4.88
N ASN A 165 -5.09 -23.03 5.11
CA ASN A 165 -4.62 -21.74 4.61
C ASN A 165 -3.25 -21.85 3.93
N ASP A 166 -3.21 -21.65 2.62
CA ASP A 166 -2.01 -21.60 1.78
C ASP A 166 -1.57 -20.17 1.42
N SER A 167 -2.12 -19.17 2.13
CA SER A 167 -1.74 -17.75 1.95
C SER A 167 -0.54 -17.36 2.82
N SER A 168 0.07 -16.20 2.52
CA SER A 168 1.18 -15.65 3.31
C SER A 168 0.75 -14.95 4.61
N ASN A 169 -0.54 -14.86 4.92
CA ASN A 169 -1.04 -14.32 6.19
C ASN A 169 -0.54 -15.08 7.43
N THR A 170 0.03 -16.24 7.23
CA THR A 170 0.70 -17.03 8.28
C THR A 170 2.00 -16.44 8.78
N SER A 171 2.70 -15.61 7.99
CA SER A 171 4.07 -15.18 8.28
C SER A 171 4.20 -14.43 9.61
N MET A 172 3.40 -13.38 9.83
CA MET A 172 3.48 -12.59 11.06
C MET A 172 3.11 -13.39 12.32
N PRO A 173 2.00 -14.15 12.38
CA PRO A 173 1.73 -15.01 13.53
C PRO A 173 2.85 -16.03 13.80
N ILE A 174 3.43 -16.64 12.78
CA ILE A 174 4.54 -17.61 12.89
C ILE A 174 5.78 -16.97 13.52
N GLU A 175 6.08 -15.72 13.15
CA GLU A 175 7.26 -14.99 13.63
C GLU A 175 7.07 -14.35 15.01
N MET A 176 5.82 -14.18 15.46
CA MET A 176 5.54 -13.40 16.66
C MET A 176 4.89 -14.20 17.79
N ILE A 177 4.00 -15.14 17.50
CA ILE A 177 3.23 -15.85 18.52
C ILE A 177 3.92 -17.15 18.91
N LYS A 178 4.10 -17.35 20.21
CA LYS A 178 4.72 -18.56 20.78
C LYS A 178 4.01 -19.82 20.29
N GLY A 179 4.79 -20.77 19.77
CA GLY A 179 4.29 -22.08 19.33
C GLY A 179 3.53 -22.06 18.00
N ALA A 180 3.37 -20.89 17.35
CA ALA A 180 2.67 -20.76 16.06
C ALA A 180 3.45 -21.48 14.94
N SER A 181 4.77 -21.33 14.88
CA SER A 181 5.63 -22.02 13.90
C SER A 181 5.56 -23.55 14.10
N GLU A 182 5.62 -24.01 15.34
CA GLU A 182 5.54 -25.43 15.66
C GLU A 182 4.17 -26.02 15.30
N TYR A 183 3.09 -25.26 15.50
CA TYR A 183 1.76 -25.70 15.10
C TYR A 183 1.61 -25.76 13.58
N TYR A 184 2.13 -24.77 12.86
CA TYR A 184 2.14 -24.75 11.40
C TYR A 184 2.87 -25.98 10.83
N GLU A 185 4.09 -26.28 11.30
CA GLU A 185 4.86 -27.45 10.87
C GLU A 185 4.18 -28.77 11.31
N TYR A 186 3.53 -28.81 12.48
CA TYR A 186 2.73 -29.96 12.90
C TYR A 186 1.59 -30.21 11.93
N THR A 187 0.76 -29.21 11.61
CA THR A 187 -0.36 -29.38 10.68
C THR A 187 0.12 -29.75 9.28
N LYS A 188 1.25 -29.24 8.82
CA LYS A 188 1.89 -29.58 7.55
C LYS A 188 2.33 -31.05 7.46
N SER A 189 2.67 -31.65 8.60
CA SER A 189 3.04 -33.07 8.67
C SER A 189 1.87 -34.04 8.60
N LEU A 190 0.63 -33.55 8.75
CA LEU A 190 -0.60 -34.35 8.73
C LEU A 190 -1.12 -34.54 7.30
N SER A 191 -2.05 -35.50 7.13
CA SER A 191 -2.91 -35.50 5.95
C SER A 191 -3.89 -34.30 5.98
N LYS A 192 -4.43 -33.93 4.81
CA LYS A 192 -5.43 -32.87 4.71
C LYS A 192 -6.64 -33.14 5.60
N GLU A 193 -7.11 -34.38 5.62
CA GLU A 193 -8.27 -34.84 6.40
C GLU A 193 -8.01 -34.73 7.91
N GLU A 194 -6.82 -35.11 8.37
CA GLU A 194 -6.44 -35.00 9.79
C GLU A 194 -6.31 -33.53 10.19
N ALA A 195 -5.67 -32.68 9.37
CA ALA A 195 -5.51 -31.27 9.62
C ALA A 195 -6.86 -30.52 9.63
N TYR A 196 -7.80 -30.90 8.75
CA TYR A 196 -9.14 -30.33 8.70
C TYR A 196 -10.01 -30.67 9.92
N ALA A 197 -9.74 -31.81 10.55
CA ALA A 197 -10.44 -32.22 11.77
C ALA A 197 -9.95 -31.45 13.02
N LEU A 198 -8.85 -30.70 12.93
CA LEU A 198 -8.36 -29.85 14.03
C LEU A 198 -9.22 -28.61 14.19
N GLY A 199 -9.26 -28.09 15.42
CA GLY A 199 -9.96 -26.87 15.77
C GLY A 199 -9.30 -26.18 16.96
N ALA A 200 -9.85 -25.02 17.36
CA ALA A 200 -9.32 -24.18 18.43
C ALA A 200 -10.09 -24.34 19.76
N GLY A 201 -10.89 -25.38 19.92
CA GLY A 201 -11.64 -25.63 21.16
C GLY A 201 -10.76 -25.94 22.36
N GLU A 202 -11.34 -25.91 23.56
CA GLU A 202 -10.64 -26.27 24.80
C GLU A 202 -10.08 -27.69 24.70
N GLY A 203 -8.82 -27.88 25.15
CA GLY A 203 -8.09 -29.17 25.10
C GLY A 203 -7.66 -29.59 23.69
N SER A 204 -7.80 -28.74 22.68
CA SER A 204 -7.30 -29.01 21.32
C SER A 204 -5.77 -28.93 21.24
N LYS A 205 -5.21 -29.56 20.21
CA LYS A 205 -3.77 -29.50 19.92
C LYS A 205 -3.29 -28.05 19.70
N PHE A 206 -4.12 -27.22 19.09
CA PHE A 206 -3.87 -25.79 18.93
C PHE A 206 -3.66 -25.10 20.29
N ARG A 207 -4.58 -25.33 21.25
CA ARG A 207 -4.50 -24.74 22.59
C ARG A 207 -3.30 -25.23 23.41
N GLU A 208 -2.83 -26.47 23.15
CA GLU A 208 -1.62 -26.99 23.81
C GLU A 208 -0.34 -26.34 23.28
N MET A 209 -0.30 -25.95 22.02
CA MET A 209 0.92 -25.53 21.34
C MET A 209 1.05 -24.03 21.22
N VAL A 210 -0.04 -23.33 20.87
CA VAL A 210 -0.02 -21.91 20.49
C VAL A 210 -0.29 -21.03 21.69
N GLY A 211 0.49 -19.97 21.83
CA GLY A 211 0.37 -18.97 22.89
C GLY A 211 -0.85 -18.08 22.74
N LEU A 212 -2.05 -18.68 22.71
CA LEU A 212 -3.33 -17.99 22.73
C LEU A 212 -4.24 -18.63 23.79
N GLU A 213 -4.72 -17.80 24.71
CA GLU A 213 -5.65 -18.21 25.76
C GLU A 213 -6.94 -17.38 25.69
N THR A 214 -8.06 -18.00 26.05
CA THR A 214 -9.36 -17.36 26.19
C THR A 214 -9.95 -17.73 27.55
N PRO A 215 -9.50 -17.07 28.64
CA PRO A 215 -9.86 -17.44 30.02
C PRO A 215 -11.33 -17.25 30.33
N ASP A 216 -12.00 -16.42 29.55
CA ASP A 216 -13.47 -16.22 29.55
C ASP A 216 -13.95 -15.83 28.13
N ASP A 217 -15.27 -15.71 27.94
CA ASP A 217 -15.87 -15.42 26.63
C ASP A 217 -15.45 -14.07 26.03
N TYR A 218 -14.89 -13.17 26.82
CA TYR A 218 -14.58 -11.79 26.40
C TYR A 218 -13.14 -11.37 26.72
N THR A 219 -12.25 -12.33 26.91
CA THR A 219 -10.81 -12.05 27.10
C THR A 219 -9.98 -12.91 26.16
N VAL A 220 -9.11 -12.26 25.39
CA VAL A 220 -8.11 -12.91 24.54
C VAL A 220 -6.73 -12.53 25.03
N VAL A 221 -5.86 -13.52 25.23
CA VAL A 221 -4.47 -13.32 25.68
C VAL A 221 -3.53 -13.97 24.69
N TYR A 222 -2.64 -13.17 24.09
CA TYR A 222 -1.56 -13.65 23.23
C TYR A 222 -0.24 -13.65 23.99
N THR A 223 0.54 -14.72 23.86
CA THR A 223 1.92 -14.82 24.33
C THR A 223 2.84 -14.81 23.12
N CYS A 224 3.76 -13.86 23.07
CA CYS A 224 4.76 -13.74 22.00
C CYS A 224 5.97 -14.67 22.24
N ILE A 225 6.76 -14.94 21.20
CA ILE A 225 8.02 -15.71 21.29
C ILE A 225 9.12 -14.93 22.03
N SER A 226 9.06 -13.61 21.99
CA SER A 226 9.90 -12.65 22.69
C SER A 226 9.09 -11.37 22.88
N PRO A 227 9.48 -10.42 23.74
CA PRO A 227 8.79 -9.17 23.88
C PRO A 227 8.64 -8.45 22.52
N LYS A 228 7.41 -8.09 22.15
CA LYS A 228 7.03 -7.37 20.94
C LYS A 228 6.20 -6.15 21.34
N PRO A 229 6.84 -4.99 21.59
CA PRO A 229 6.14 -3.81 22.12
C PRO A 229 5.11 -3.21 21.15
N TYR A 230 5.13 -3.61 19.90
CA TYR A 230 4.24 -3.18 18.82
C TYR A 230 3.15 -4.22 18.45
N PHE A 231 3.05 -5.34 19.16
CA PHE A 231 2.14 -6.44 18.82
C PHE A 231 0.66 -6.02 18.79
N ASP A 232 0.28 -5.02 19.59
CA ASP A 232 -1.09 -4.47 19.58
C ASP A 232 -1.51 -3.93 18.21
N SER A 233 -0.58 -3.42 17.41
CA SER A 233 -0.87 -2.95 16.06
C SER A 233 -1.36 -4.07 15.12
N LEU A 234 -0.97 -5.33 15.39
CA LEU A 234 -1.54 -6.50 14.70
C LEU A 234 -3.01 -6.72 15.06
N GLY A 235 -3.51 -6.18 16.17
CA GLY A 235 -4.93 -6.19 16.51
C GLY A 235 -5.82 -5.49 15.47
N ALA A 236 -5.23 -4.63 14.65
CA ALA A 236 -5.86 -3.99 13.51
C ALA A 236 -5.55 -4.68 12.17
N TYR A 237 -4.81 -5.80 12.16
CA TYR A 237 -4.39 -6.51 10.94
C TYR A 237 -5.10 -7.86 10.78
N ALA A 238 -5.40 -8.22 9.55
CA ALA A 238 -6.27 -9.32 9.16
C ALA A 238 -5.88 -10.70 9.74
N CYS A 239 -4.60 -10.99 9.96
CA CYS A 239 -4.14 -12.29 10.46
C CYS A 239 -4.65 -12.63 11.89
N LEU A 240 -5.12 -11.62 12.66
CA LEU A 240 -5.71 -11.79 13.99
C LEU A 240 -7.22 -11.53 14.03
N TYR A 241 -7.91 -11.49 12.88
CA TYR A 241 -9.34 -11.26 12.84
C TYR A 241 -10.13 -12.50 13.28
N PRO A 242 -11.35 -12.32 13.82
CA PRO A 242 -12.17 -13.43 14.30
C PRO A 242 -12.82 -14.21 13.16
N ALA A 243 -13.05 -15.51 13.37
CA ALA A 243 -13.87 -16.35 12.52
C ALA A 243 -14.75 -17.28 13.39
N PRO A 244 -16.08 -17.25 13.27
CA PRO A 244 -16.94 -18.13 14.06
C PRO A 244 -16.92 -19.55 13.49
N GLN A 245 -16.68 -20.56 14.34
CA GLN A 245 -16.72 -21.97 13.94
C GLN A 245 -18.07 -22.34 13.30
N ALA A 246 -19.15 -21.75 13.81
CA ALA A 246 -20.49 -22.00 13.28
C ALA A 246 -20.65 -21.59 11.80
N LEU A 247 -19.97 -20.55 11.34
CA LEU A 247 -19.93 -20.18 9.92
C LEU A 247 -19.19 -21.23 9.11
N ILE A 248 -18.01 -21.68 9.57
CA ILE A 248 -17.22 -22.72 8.89
C ILE A 248 -18.04 -24.01 8.73
N ASP A 249 -18.77 -24.40 9.78
CA ASP A 249 -19.64 -25.57 9.78
C ASP A 249 -20.85 -25.39 8.86
N GLU A 250 -21.50 -24.22 8.88
CA GLU A 250 -22.65 -23.91 8.01
C GLU A 250 -22.26 -23.95 6.53
N LEU A 251 -21.05 -23.48 6.19
CA LEU A 251 -20.52 -23.53 4.83
C LEU A 251 -20.13 -24.95 4.38
N GLY A 252 -19.88 -25.87 5.30
CA GLY A 252 -19.48 -27.24 5.00
C GLY A 252 -17.99 -27.52 5.11
N GLY A 253 -17.23 -26.63 5.77
CA GLY A 253 -15.84 -26.85 6.13
C GLY A 253 -14.85 -25.82 5.56
N PRO A 254 -13.54 -26.04 5.80
CA PRO A 254 -12.49 -25.05 5.53
C PRO A 254 -12.37 -24.62 4.05
N ASP A 255 -12.55 -25.52 3.09
CA ASP A 255 -12.48 -25.18 1.66
C ASP A 255 -13.62 -24.24 1.24
N ALA A 256 -14.84 -24.45 1.76
CA ALA A 256 -15.98 -23.57 1.51
C ALA A 256 -15.84 -22.23 2.22
N PHE A 257 -15.27 -22.21 3.44
CA PHE A 257 -14.94 -20.97 4.15
C PHE A 257 -13.87 -20.15 3.39
N LYS A 258 -12.84 -20.81 2.81
CA LYS A 258 -11.83 -20.16 1.98
C LYS A 258 -12.44 -19.47 0.75
N SER A 259 -13.48 -20.08 0.15
CA SER A 259 -14.13 -19.66 -1.11
C SER A 259 -15.53 -19.07 -0.91
N MET A 260 -15.84 -18.54 0.29
CA MET A 260 -17.13 -17.87 0.56
C MET A 260 -17.31 -16.62 -0.29
N ASN A 261 -18.55 -16.14 -0.37
CA ASN A 261 -18.92 -14.93 -1.10
C ASN A 261 -19.79 -14.00 -0.23
N ASN A 262 -20.21 -12.88 -0.79
CA ASN A 262 -21.01 -11.88 -0.06
C ASN A 262 -22.37 -12.42 0.44
N GLU A 263 -22.96 -13.44 -0.20
CA GLU A 263 -24.28 -13.95 0.17
C GLU A 263 -24.22 -14.93 1.33
N ASN A 264 -23.09 -15.66 1.50
CA ASN A 264 -22.95 -16.75 2.46
C ASN A 264 -21.94 -16.49 3.59
N MET A 265 -21.17 -15.39 3.54
CA MET A 265 -20.33 -14.96 4.67
C MET A 265 -21.18 -14.35 5.79
N TRP A 266 -20.61 -14.30 6.99
CA TRP A 266 -21.16 -13.53 8.09
C TRP A 266 -20.35 -12.24 8.29
N TYR A 267 -21.03 -11.21 8.82
CA TYR A 267 -20.54 -9.85 8.96
C TYR A 267 -20.60 -9.43 10.43
N ASN A 268 -19.58 -8.76 10.93
CA ASN A 268 -19.62 -8.07 12.22
C ASN A 268 -19.14 -6.61 12.13
N GLY A 269 -18.71 -6.18 10.94
CA GLY A 269 -18.30 -4.81 10.64
C GLY A 269 -19.45 -3.84 10.43
N ALA A 270 -19.10 -2.60 10.09
CA ALA A 270 -20.06 -1.49 9.95
C ALA A 270 -21.08 -1.69 8.81
N TYR A 271 -20.75 -2.52 7.82
CA TYR A 271 -21.56 -2.76 6.63
C TYR A 271 -21.66 -4.24 6.28
N THR A 272 -22.74 -4.60 5.56
CA THR A 272 -22.88 -5.86 4.81
C THR A 272 -22.79 -5.56 3.31
N MET A 273 -22.21 -6.45 2.50
CA MET A 273 -22.18 -6.27 1.04
C MET A 273 -23.42 -6.92 0.41
N THR A 274 -24.47 -6.12 0.24
CA THR A 274 -25.79 -6.59 -0.26
C THR A 274 -25.84 -6.82 -1.76
N SER A 275 -24.88 -6.28 -2.53
CA SER A 275 -24.74 -6.56 -3.97
C SER A 275 -23.26 -6.63 -4.33
N TYR A 276 -22.91 -7.61 -5.16
CA TYR A 276 -21.59 -7.75 -5.75
C TYR A 276 -21.74 -8.16 -7.23
N ILE A 277 -21.32 -7.28 -8.12
CA ILE A 277 -21.26 -7.52 -9.56
C ILE A 277 -19.79 -7.37 -9.97
N HIS A 278 -19.13 -8.48 -10.23
CA HIS A 278 -17.71 -8.53 -10.58
C HIS A 278 -17.37 -7.55 -11.72
N ASN A 279 -16.30 -6.78 -11.57
CA ASN A 279 -15.83 -5.73 -12.49
C ASN A 279 -16.88 -4.64 -12.82
N ASN A 280 -17.89 -4.46 -12.01
CA ASN A 280 -18.93 -3.46 -12.25
C ASN A 280 -19.26 -2.66 -10.99
N GLU A 281 -19.88 -3.28 -9.99
CA GLU A 281 -20.43 -2.56 -8.83
C GLU A 281 -20.43 -3.41 -7.56
N LYS A 282 -20.16 -2.75 -6.44
CA LYS A 282 -20.34 -3.31 -5.09
C LYS A 282 -21.22 -2.37 -4.27
N ILE A 283 -22.23 -2.90 -3.59
CA ILE A 283 -23.10 -2.10 -2.70
C ILE A 283 -22.96 -2.60 -1.27
N PHE A 284 -22.45 -1.74 -0.42
CA PHE A 284 -22.44 -1.92 1.02
C PHE A 284 -23.69 -1.27 1.62
N THR A 285 -24.36 -2.00 2.50
CA THR A 285 -25.52 -1.50 3.26
C THR A 285 -25.17 -1.49 4.74
N LYS A 286 -25.59 -0.47 5.43
CA LYS A 286 -25.40 -0.28 6.88
C LYS A 286 -25.84 -1.50 7.67
N ASN A 287 -24.94 -2.08 8.46
CA ASN A 287 -25.26 -3.19 9.37
C ASN A 287 -26.17 -2.70 10.51
N PRO A 288 -27.42 -3.19 10.62
CA PRO A 288 -28.36 -2.69 11.61
C PRO A 288 -28.00 -3.09 13.04
N LEU A 289 -27.19 -4.14 13.22
CA LEU A 289 -26.79 -4.67 14.53
C LEU A 289 -25.29 -4.38 14.83
N TYR A 290 -24.70 -3.40 14.15
CA TYR A 290 -23.33 -2.99 14.43
C TYR A 290 -23.17 -2.51 15.88
N TRP A 291 -22.09 -2.94 16.52
CA TRP A 291 -21.85 -2.70 17.94
C TRP A 291 -21.73 -1.22 18.32
N ASP A 292 -21.15 -0.38 17.42
CA ASP A 292 -21.01 1.07 17.62
C ASP A 292 -22.22 1.79 17.02
N THR A 293 -23.20 2.07 17.87
CA THR A 293 -24.45 2.74 17.47
C THR A 293 -24.28 4.25 17.28
N GLU A 294 -23.20 4.83 17.81
CA GLU A 294 -22.95 6.27 17.78
C GLU A 294 -22.13 6.69 16.56
N CYS A 295 -21.42 5.76 15.92
CA CYS A 295 -20.60 6.09 14.75
C CYS A 295 -21.46 6.53 13.56
N LYS A 296 -20.95 7.50 12.81
CA LYS A 296 -21.57 7.92 11.55
C LYS A 296 -21.35 6.83 10.50
N ARG A 297 -22.42 6.47 9.81
CA ARG A 297 -22.43 5.50 8.71
C ARG A 297 -23.38 5.95 7.62
N PHE A 298 -23.01 5.72 6.38
CA PHE A 298 -23.87 5.91 5.24
C PHE A 298 -24.99 4.84 5.25
N ASP A 299 -26.15 5.17 4.73
CA ASP A 299 -27.22 4.17 4.55
C ASP A 299 -26.76 3.14 3.50
N THR A 300 -26.17 3.61 2.40
CA THR A 300 -25.47 2.78 1.40
C THR A 300 -24.15 3.39 0.97
N VAL A 301 -23.20 2.53 0.58
CA VAL A 301 -21.97 2.91 -0.14
C VAL A 301 -21.89 2.09 -1.41
N THR A 302 -21.90 2.77 -2.55
CA THR A 302 -21.74 2.14 -3.86
C THR A 302 -20.32 2.36 -4.36
N ILE A 303 -19.60 1.28 -4.65
CA ILE A 303 -18.31 1.30 -5.32
C ILE A 303 -18.53 1.00 -6.79
N LYS A 304 -18.30 1.97 -7.66
CA LYS A 304 -18.37 1.80 -9.13
C LYS A 304 -16.99 1.44 -9.66
N MET A 305 -16.89 0.31 -10.36
CA MET A 305 -15.66 -0.07 -11.05
C MET A 305 -15.53 0.72 -12.36
N VAL A 306 -14.36 1.30 -12.58
CA VAL A 306 -14.08 2.16 -13.74
C VAL A 306 -12.76 1.76 -14.42
N GLU A 307 -12.66 1.96 -15.73
CA GLU A 307 -11.46 1.59 -16.50
C GLU A 307 -10.32 2.60 -16.36
N SER A 308 -10.63 3.87 -16.04
CA SER A 308 -9.61 4.93 -15.93
C SER A 308 -10.09 6.12 -15.07
N ASN A 309 -9.13 6.92 -14.62
CA ASN A 309 -9.42 8.18 -13.91
C ASN A 309 -10.13 9.20 -14.79
N ASP A 310 -9.96 9.16 -16.11
CA ASP A 310 -10.69 10.05 -17.03
C ASP A 310 -12.19 9.72 -17.06
N ILE A 311 -12.55 8.44 -16.97
CA ILE A 311 -13.95 8.02 -16.83
C ILE A 311 -14.49 8.45 -15.47
N SER A 312 -13.72 8.27 -14.38
CA SER A 312 -14.11 8.77 -13.05
C SER A 312 -14.37 10.28 -13.09
N PHE A 313 -13.51 11.06 -13.74
CA PHE A 313 -13.70 12.50 -13.84
C PHE A 313 -14.99 12.87 -14.59
N GLN A 314 -15.33 12.17 -15.66
CA GLN A 314 -16.60 12.36 -16.38
C GLN A 314 -17.82 12.00 -15.49
N LEU A 315 -17.75 10.90 -14.73
CA LEU A 315 -18.83 10.51 -13.80
C LEU A 315 -19.01 11.56 -12.68
N TYR A 316 -17.90 12.11 -12.16
CA TYR A 316 -17.98 13.19 -11.19
C TYR A 316 -18.60 14.46 -11.78
N GLN A 317 -18.25 14.80 -13.02
CA GLN A 317 -18.84 15.94 -13.73
C GLN A 317 -20.36 15.80 -13.96
N ASN A 318 -20.83 14.56 -14.13
CA ASN A 318 -22.25 14.22 -14.28
C ASN A 318 -22.97 14.15 -12.93
N GLY A 319 -22.24 14.20 -11.78
CA GLY A 319 -22.81 14.04 -10.45
C GLY A 319 -23.15 12.60 -10.07
N GLU A 320 -22.52 11.63 -10.75
CA GLU A 320 -22.76 10.18 -10.53
C GLU A 320 -21.88 9.56 -9.46
N ILE A 321 -20.81 10.26 -9.05
CA ILE A 321 -19.88 9.85 -7.98
C ILE A 321 -19.52 11.05 -7.12
N ASP A 322 -19.03 10.78 -5.90
CA ASP A 322 -18.77 11.78 -4.86
C ASP A 322 -17.28 12.05 -4.61
N TYR A 323 -16.40 11.34 -5.31
CA TYR A 323 -14.95 11.48 -5.20
C TYR A 323 -14.27 11.18 -6.54
N VAL A 324 -13.19 11.90 -6.87
CA VAL A 324 -12.33 11.59 -8.02
C VAL A 324 -10.92 12.09 -7.81
N ASP A 325 -9.91 11.23 -8.07
CA ASP A 325 -8.51 11.62 -8.16
C ASP A 325 -8.24 12.40 -9.45
N LEU A 326 -7.43 13.46 -9.35
CA LEU A 326 -7.07 14.31 -10.48
C LEU A 326 -5.70 13.91 -11.03
N SER A 327 -5.65 13.59 -12.32
CA SER A 327 -4.39 13.47 -13.06
C SER A 327 -3.74 14.85 -13.28
N GLU A 328 -2.44 14.86 -13.61
CA GLU A 328 -1.73 16.09 -14.01
C GLU A 328 -2.47 16.84 -15.13
N ALA A 329 -3.04 16.14 -16.11
CA ALA A 329 -3.82 16.73 -17.20
C ALA A 329 -5.12 17.40 -16.70
N HIS A 330 -5.81 16.78 -15.75
CA HIS A 330 -7.01 17.36 -15.12
C HIS A 330 -6.64 18.63 -14.35
N ILE A 331 -5.59 18.59 -13.52
CA ILE A 331 -5.11 19.73 -12.73
C ILE A 331 -4.74 20.90 -13.67
N ASN A 332 -3.93 20.64 -14.70
CA ASN A 332 -3.53 21.66 -15.66
C ASN A 332 -4.71 22.27 -16.40
N THR A 333 -5.72 21.48 -16.74
CA THR A 333 -6.93 21.97 -17.43
C THR A 333 -7.78 22.86 -16.52
N ILE A 334 -7.97 22.45 -15.25
CA ILE A 334 -8.77 23.21 -14.28
C ILE A 334 -8.04 24.49 -13.88
N ALA A 335 -6.75 24.40 -13.54
CA ALA A 335 -5.97 25.52 -13.03
C ALA A 335 -5.70 26.63 -14.07
N LYS A 336 -5.66 26.31 -15.37
CA LYS A 336 -5.51 27.33 -16.45
C LYS A 336 -6.70 28.25 -16.60
N ASP A 337 -7.85 27.90 -16.06
CA ASP A 337 -9.08 28.69 -16.18
C ASP A 337 -9.70 28.93 -14.80
N PRO A 338 -9.39 30.06 -14.13
CA PRO A 338 -10.00 30.39 -12.83
C PRO A 338 -11.53 30.50 -12.87
N SER A 339 -12.16 30.56 -14.05
CA SER A 339 -13.62 30.49 -14.19
C SER A 339 -14.17 29.05 -14.26
N ASN A 340 -13.28 28.06 -14.30
CA ASN A 340 -13.67 26.65 -14.25
C ASN A 340 -14.42 26.34 -12.96
N LYS A 341 -15.57 25.70 -13.07
CA LYS A 341 -16.46 25.40 -11.93
C LYS A 341 -15.79 24.56 -10.81
N TYR A 342 -14.67 23.88 -11.12
CA TYR A 342 -13.92 23.06 -10.16
C TYR A 342 -12.65 23.73 -9.61
N TYR A 343 -12.33 24.94 -10.07
CA TYR A 343 -11.10 25.64 -9.66
C TYR A 343 -11.00 25.78 -8.13
N ASP A 344 -12.08 26.20 -7.49
CA ASP A 344 -12.16 26.38 -6.04
C ASP A 344 -12.36 25.05 -5.25
N TYR A 345 -12.47 23.91 -5.94
CA TYR A 345 -12.77 22.59 -5.34
C TYR A 345 -11.62 21.58 -5.42
N MET A 346 -10.49 21.96 -6.00
CA MET A 346 -9.31 21.10 -5.95
C MET A 346 -8.74 21.07 -4.54
N VAL A 347 -8.63 19.87 -3.96
CA VAL A 347 -8.13 19.65 -2.60
C VAL A 347 -7.09 18.53 -2.59
N PRO A 348 -6.15 18.48 -1.61
CA PRO A 348 -5.22 17.37 -1.48
C PRO A 348 -5.96 16.04 -1.26
N ALA A 349 -5.52 15.00 -1.94
CA ALA A 349 -5.93 13.63 -1.67
C ALA A 349 -5.30 13.12 -0.36
N VAL A 350 -5.85 12.04 0.19
CA VAL A 350 -5.23 11.35 1.33
C VAL A 350 -3.87 10.79 0.91
N PRO A 351 -2.78 11.03 1.67
CA PRO A 351 -1.47 10.44 1.37
C PRO A 351 -1.52 8.92 1.33
N SER A 352 -0.83 8.32 0.36
CA SER A 352 -0.64 6.87 0.37
C SER A 352 0.31 6.46 1.51
N LYS A 353 0.08 5.31 2.15
CA LYS A 353 0.95 4.77 3.20
C LYS A 353 2.29 4.22 2.71
N TYR A 354 2.52 4.22 1.38
CA TYR A 354 3.71 3.61 0.79
C TYR A 354 4.85 4.61 0.65
N SER A 355 6.04 4.21 1.12
CA SER A 355 7.31 4.88 0.85
C SER A 355 8.00 4.15 -0.30
N TYR A 356 8.30 4.87 -1.40
CA TYR A 356 8.87 4.29 -2.62
C TYR A 356 10.38 4.53 -2.71
N GLN A 357 11.12 3.49 -3.09
CA GLN A 357 12.57 3.51 -3.26
C GLN A 357 13.01 2.88 -4.57
N PHE A 358 14.24 3.18 -4.98
CA PHE A 358 14.99 2.37 -5.92
C PHE A 358 15.69 1.25 -5.17
N HIS A 359 15.29 0.01 -5.45
CA HIS A 359 15.96 -1.19 -4.96
C HIS A 359 16.92 -1.68 -6.04
N PHE A 360 18.21 -1.59 -5.76
CA PHE A 360 19.29 -1.96 -6.70
C PHE A 360 19.42 -3.47 -6.79
N ASN A 361 19.63 -3.98 -8.01
CA ASN A 361 19.97 -5.39 -8.21
C ASN A 361 21.49 -5.57 -8.19
N TYR A 362 22.01 -6.20 -7.15
CA TYR A 362 23.45 -6.47 -6.99
C TYR A 362 23.93 -7.75 -7.67
N ASN A 363 23.00 -8.54 -8.23
CA ASN A 363 23.30 -9.78 -8.96
C ASN A 363 22.56 -9.83 -10.32
N LYS A 364 22.67 -8.72 -11.06
CA LYS A 364 22.04 -8.59 -12.39
C LYS A 364 22.60 -9.61 -13.38
N LYS A 365 21.73 -10.16 -14.20
CA LYS A 365 22.02 -11.06 -15.31
C LYS A 365 21.60 -10.41 -16.63
N LYS A 366 22.27 -10.82 -17.69
CA LYS A 366 21.86 -10.52 -19.05
C LYS A 366 20.77 -11.48 -19.51
N GLU A 367 20.11 -11.19 -20.64
CA GLU A 367 19.04 -12.03 -21.19
C GLU A 367 19.50 -13.49 -21.49
N ASP A 368 20.77 -13.73 -21.69
CA ASP A 368 21.34 -15.08 -21.86
C ASP A 368 21.63 -15.79 -20.51
N GLY A 369 21.27 -15.17 -19.39
CA GLY A 369 21.46 -15.69 -18.03
C GLY A 369 22.89 -15.51 -17.47
N THR A 370 23.83 -14.93 -18.23
CA THR A 370 25.18 -14.64 -17.72
C THR A 370 25.21 -13.41 -16.84
N PRO A 371 26.11 -13.34 -15.82
CA PRO A 371 26.22 -12.16 -14.96
C PRO A 371 26.56 -10.90 -15.76
N ASP A 372 25.89 -9.79 -15.49
CA ASP A 372 26.27 -8.47 -16.01
C ASP A 372 27.39 -7.88 -15.14
N LYS A 373 28.61 -8.28 -15.43
CA LYS A 373 29.79 -7.89 -14.64
C LYS A 373 29.97 -6.37 -14.57
N ASN A 374 29.69 -5.66 -15.68
CA ASN A 374 29.87 -4.20 -15.72
C ASN A 374 28.97 -3.51 -14.73
N TRP A 375 27.67 -3.85 -14.76
CA TRP A 375 26.69 -3.33 -13.81
C TRP A 375 26.99 -3.78 -12.37
N ASN A 376 27.18 -5.08 -12.13
CA ASN A 376 27.36 -5.63 -10.78
C ASN A 376 28.58 -5.03 -10.07
N THR A 377 29.70 -4.80 -10.81
CA THR A 377 30.84 -4.11 -10.24
C THR A 377 30.56 -2.63 -9.98
N ALA A 378 29.89 -1.95 -10.91
CA ALA A 378 29.56 -0.54 -10.76
C ALA A 378 28.63 -0.29 -9.56
N ILE A 379 27.53 -1.06 -9.45
CA ILE A 379 26.55 -0.84 -8.38
C ILE A 379 27.06 -1.26 -6.99
N ALA A 380 28.04 -2.16 -6.91
CA ALA A 380 28.70 -2.51 -5.65
C ALA A 380 29.57 -1.37 -5.11
N ASN A 381 30.00 -0.43 -5.96
CA ASN A 381 30.82 0.71 -5.57
C ASN A 381 29.98 1.80 -4.86
N GLU A 382 30.38 2.18 -3.66
CA GLU A 382 29.66 3.18 -2.86
C GLU A 382 29.68 4.56 -3.51
N ALA A 383 30.82 5.01 -4.06
CA ALA A 383 30.91 6.31 -4.72
C ALA A 383 29.98 6.39 -5.95
N PHE A 384 29.80 5.27 -6.68
CA PHE A 384 28.83 5.18 -7.77
C PHE A 384 27.40 5.41 -7.27
N ARG A 385 26.98 4.75 -6.19
CA ARG A 385 25.64 4.94 -5.61
C ARG A 385 25.47 6.35 -5.00
N LYS A 386 26.50 6.89 -4.31
CA LYS A 386 26.50 8.26 -3.77
C LYS A 386 26.38 9.32 -4.84
N SER A 387 26.95 9.12 -6.02
CA SER A 387 26.78 10.04 -7.14
C SER A 387 25.30 10.15 -7.57
N TRP A 388 24.54 9.05 -7.54
CA TRP A 388 23.10 9.05 -7.79
C TRP A 388 22.32 9.75 -6.67
N TYR A 389 22.65 9.43 -5.40
CA TYR A 389 21.95 9.99 -4.25
C TYR A 389 22.00 11.52 -4.25
N TYR A 390 23.19 12.10 -4.50
CA TYR A 390 23.38 13.55 -4.54
C TYR A 390 23.02 14.19 -5.88
N GLY A 391 23.02 13.43 -6.99
CA GLY A 391 22.85 13.97 -8.34
C GLY A 391 21.42 13.95 -8.86
N LEU A 392 20.59 12.99 -8.44
CA LEU A 392 19.25 12.83 -9.03
C LEU A 392 18.24 13.79 -8.39
N ASN A 393 17.86 14.83 -9.12
CA ASN A 393 16.70 15.65 -8.79
C ASN A 393 15.45 15.06 -9.44
N LEU A 394 14.53 14.53 -8.64
CA LEU A 394 13.30 13.90 -9.09
C LEU A 394 12.07 14.82 -9.04
N SER A 395 12.24 16.13 -8.84
CA SER A 395 11.11 17.06 -8.73
C SER A 395 10.21 17.07 -9.96
N ASP A 396 10.76 16.92 -11.18
CA ASP A 396 9.96 16.82 -12.41
C ASP A 396 9.22 15.48 -12.52
N TYR A 397 9.80 14.40 -11.99
CA TYR A 397 9.10 13.12 -11.87
C TYR A 397 7.91 13.23 -10.90
N TRP A 398 8.06 13.93 -9.78
CA TRP A 398 6.99 14.14 -8.79
C TRP A 398 5.83 15.01 -9.32
N LYS A 399 6.08 15.90 -10.29
CA LYS A 399 5.00 16.67 -10.96
C LYS A 399 3.96 15.77 -11.61
N ARG A 400 4.32 14.53 -11.98
CA ARG A 400 3.38 13.55 -12.53
C ARG A 400 2.31 13.15 -11.52
N THR A 401 2.65 13.15 -10.23
CA THR A 401 1.73 12.84 -9.12
C THR A 401 1.10 14.11 -8.54
N ASN A 402 1.90 15.15 -8.34
CA ASN A 402 1.45 16.43 -7.79
C ASN A 402 1.99 17.58 -8.63
N ALA A 403 1.16 18.08 -9.56
CA ALA A 403 1.57 19.15 -10.46
C ALA A 403 1.65 20.53 -9.75
N ILE A 404 0.83 20.75 -8.71
CA ILE A 404 0.75 22.03 -7.99
C ILE A 404 1.92 22.21 -7.04
N ASP A 405 2.21 21.18 -6.24
CA ASP A 405 3.31 21.19 -5.27
C ASP A 405 4.06 19.86 -5.31
N PRO A 406 4.96 19.66 -6.28
CA PRO A 406 5.68 18.40 -6.42
C PRO A 406 6.56 18.07 -5.22
N MET A 407 6.97 19.07 -4.42
CA MET A 407 7.88 18.86 -3.30
C MET A 407 7.23 18.14 -2.10
N VAL A 408 5.91 18.10 -2.02
CA VAL A 408 5.22 17.26 -1.01
C VAL A 408 5.45 15.76 -1.25
N CYS A 409 5.83 15.38 -2.48
CA CYS A 409 6.20 14.01 -2.83
C CYS A 409 7.67 13.70 -2.54
N GLU A 410 8.46 14.67 -2.06
CA GLU A 410 9.87 14.45 -1.70
C GLU A 410 10.00 13.35 -0.65
N ASN A 411 10.74 12.30 -0.98
CA ASN A 411 11.08 11.22 -0.07
C ASN A 411 12.60 11.20 0.13
N ASN A 412 13.03 11.36 1.37
CA ASN A 412 14.43 11.30 1.79
C ASN A 412 14.71 10.12 2.73
N PHE A 413 13.70 9.28 3.01
CA PHE A 413 13.73 8.22 4.01
C PHE A 413 13.33 6.88 3.42
N TYR A 414 13.71 5.81 4.09
CA TYR A 414 13.28 4.46 3.74
C TYR A 414 11.89 4.18 4.33
N THR A 415 11.68 4.55 5.59
CA THR A 415 10.38 4.42 6.26
C THR A 415 9.38 5.48 5.81
N MET A 416 8.10 5.17 5.99
CA MET A 416 7.02 6.13 5.74
C MET A 416 6.94 7.15 6.88
N LYS A 417 6.80 8.43 6.51
CA LYS A 417 6.52 9.50 7.47
C LYS A 417 5.18 9.24 8.18
N GLY A 418 5.16 9.45 9.50
CA GLY A 418 3.97 9.22 10.32
C GLY A 418 3.78 7.77 10.77
N LEU A 419 4.78 6.91 10.57
CA LEU A 419 4.71 5.51 10.99
C LEU A 419 4.60 5.37 12.52
N VAL A 420 5.50 5.99 13.26
CA VAL A 420 5.53 5.99 14.73
C VAL A 420 6.05 7.32 15.28
N TYR A 421 5.78 7.55 16.57
CA TYR A 421 6.17 8.74 17.30
C TYR A 421 6.83 8.35 18.63
N THR A 422 7.85 9.09 19.05
CA THR A 422 8.42 8.99 20.38
C THR A 422 7.45 9.47 21.46
N THR A 423 7.74 9.18 22.72
CA THR A 423 6.89 9.58 23.85
C THR A 423 6.70 11.09 23.98
N ASP A 424 7.65 11.90 23.49
CA ASP A 424 7.54 13.36 23.44
C ASP A 424 6.81 13.88 22.19
N GLY A 425 6.35 12.98 21.31
CA GLY A 425 5.62 13.32 20.08
C GLY A 425 6.50 13.62 18.86
N THR A 426 7.82 13.37 18.94
CA THR A 426 8.71 13.53 17.78
C THR A 426 8.42 12.41 16.77
N GLU A 427 8.18 12.79 15.52
CA GLU A 427 7.97 11.84 14.43
C GLU A 427 9.27 11.13 14.07
N TYR A 428 9.21 9.83 13.77
CA TYR A 428 10.38 8.96 13.60
C TYR A 428 11.35 9.44 12.50
N THR A 429 10.85 9.91 11.35
CA THR A 429 11.74 10.35 10.27
C THR A 429 12.52 11.62 10.62
N GLU A 430 12.07 12.42 11.60
CA GLU A 430 12.86 13.54 12.13
C GLU A 430 14.10 13.07 12.91
N LEU A 431 14.03 11.87 13.55
CA LEU A 431 15.21 11.26 14.15
C LEU A 431 16.22 10.85 13.07
N VAL A 432 15.74 10.22 11.98
CA VAL A 432 16.58 9.83 10.83
C VAL A 432 17.20 11.06 10.16
N LYS A 433 16.41 12.12 9.94
CA LYS A 433 16.87 13.41 9.38
C LYS A 433 18.03 13.98 10.19
N LYS A 434 17.92 13.94 11.51
CA LYS A 434 18.95 14.41 12.44
C LYS A 434 20.23 13.58 12.34
N GLU A 435 20.13 12.24 12.30
CA GLU A 435 21.29 11.35 12.18
C GLU A 435 22.01 11.53 10.83
N LEU A 436 21.27 11.76 9.75
CA LEU A 436 21.82 12.07 8.41
C LEU A 436 22.43 13.48 8.33
N GLY A 437 22.09 14.38 9.25
CA GLY A 437 22.42 15.79 9.12
C GLY A 437 21.80 16.44 7.87
N LEU A 438 20.62 15.94 7.45
CA LEU A 438 19.95 16.39 6.24
C LEU A 438 19.40 17.81 6.43
N GLY A 439 19.68 18.68 5.45
CA GLY A 439 19.16 20.05 5.43
C GLY A 439 17.69 20.15 5.05
N GLU A 440 17.24 21.38 4.82
CA GLU A 440 15.90 21.65 4.31
C GLU A 440 15.87 21.68 2.79
N THR A 441 14.71 21.35 2.23
CA THR A 441 14.42 21.51 0.79
C THR A 441 14.53 22.97 0.39
N ASN A 442 15.13 23.25 -0.76
CA ASN A 442 15.32 24.61 -1.27
C ASN A 442 14.61 24.78 -2.62
N GLY A 443 13.42 25.36 -2.60
CA GLY A 443 12.58 25.49 -3.79
C GLY A 443 12.28 24.12 -4.40
N ASN A 444 12.63 23.91 -5.66
CA ASN A 444 12.45 22.61 -6.36
C ASN A 444 13.71 21.70 -6.26
N THR A 445 14.63 22.00 -5.37
CA THR A 445 15.81 21.16 -5.14
C THR A 445 15.60 20.35 -3.87
N PRO A 446 15.52 19.01 -3.96
CA PRO A 446 15.37 18.13 -2.81
C PRO A 446 16.52 18.31 -1.80
N ALA A 447 16.23 18.09 -0.51
CA ALA A 447 17.18 18.30 0.58
C ALA A 447 18.49 17.51 0.42
N ARG A 448 18.42 16.31 -0.19
CA ARG A 448 19.59 15.45 -0.44
C ARG A 448 20.42 15.84 -1.65
N VAL A 449 19.88 16.62 -2.59
CA VAL A 449 20.54 16.94 -3.86
C VAL A 449 21.64 17.99 -3.67
N ASP A 450 22.88 17.60 -4.03
CA ASP A 450 24.08 18.43 -3.98
C ASP A 450 24.94 18.14 -5.22
N PRO A 451 24.83 18.94 -6.30
CA PRO A 451 25.56 18.71 -7.53
C PRO A 451 27.08 18.70 -7.37
N ALA A 452 27.62 19.42 -6.37
CA ALA A 452 29.05 19.44 -6.12
C ALA A 452 29.55 18.12 -5.55
N LYS A 453 28.82 17.56 -4.58
CA LYS A 453 29.09 16.22 -4.04
C LYS A 453 28.84 15.14 -5.09
N ALA A 454 27.80 15.26 -5.89
CA ALA A 454 27.52 14.31 -6.98
C ALA A 454 28.71 14.21 -7.95
N GLU A 455 29.26 15.35 -8.36
CA GLU A 455 30.42 15.41 -9.24
C GLU A 455 31.69 14.90 -8.58
N GLU A 456 31.90 15.14 -7.29
CA GLU A 456 33.03 14.59 -6.52
C GLU A 456 32.94 13.06 -6.49
N TYR A 457 31.80 12.49 -6.10
CA TYR A 457 31.60 11.03 -6.07
C TYR A 457 31.63 10.40 -7.47
N LYS A 458 31.12 11.08 -8.50
CA LYS A 458 31.24 10.63 -9.91
C LYS A 458 32.69 10.47 -10.31
N LYS A 459 33.57 11.45 -10.01
CA LYS A 459 35.01 11.38 -10.31
C LYS A 459 35.68 10.23 -9.56
N GLN A 460 35.40 10.08 -8.28
CA GLN A 460 35.90 9.00 -7.46
C GLN A 460 35.44 7.64 -8.03
N ALA A 461 34.17 7.48 -8.35
CA ALA A 461 33.63 6.26 -8.94
C ALA A 461 34.28 5.90 -10.28
N ILE A 462 34.50 6.89 -11.16
CA ILE A 462 35.18 6.67 -12.45
C ILE A 462 36.61 6.15 -12.22
N GLU A 463 37.38 6.74 -11.31
CA GLU A 463 38.74 6.31 -10.99
C GLU A 463 38.76 4.88 -10.45
N GLU A 464 37.94 4.60 -9.40
CA GLU A 464 37.89 3.29 -8.73
C GLU A 464 37.39 2.19 -9.69
N LEU A 465 36.32 2.46 -10.44
CA LEU A 465 35.67 1.48 -11.31
C LEU A 465 36.47 1.21 -12.58
N THR A 466 37.17 2.22 -13.12
CA THR A 466 38.10 2.01 -14.26
C THR A 466 39.25 1.08 -13.85
N ALA A 467 39.74 1.20 -12.62
CA ALA A 467 40.77 0.30 -12.08
C ALA A 467 40.28 -1.16 -11.96
N LEU A 468 38.97 -1.36 -11.77
CA LEU A 468 38.29 -2.66 -11.73
C LEU A 468 37.83 -3.16 -13.12
N GLY A 469 38.06 -2.39 -14.18
CA GLY A 469 37.75 -2.77 -15.56
C GLY A 469 36.33 -2.47 -15.99
N VAL A 470 35.58 -1.62 -15.24
CA VAL A 470 34.29 -1.14 -15.67
C VAL A 470 34.41 -0.17 -16.83
N THR A 471 33.52 -0.30 -17.80
CA THR A 471 33.43 0.59 -18.98
C THR A 471 32.25 1.54 -18.83
N PHE A 472 32.45 2.79 -19.26
CA PHE A 472 31.44 3.85 -19.25
C PHE A 472 30.93 4.14 -20.65
N PRO A 473 29.68 4.56 -20.82
CA PRO A 473 28.65 4.67 -19.76
C PRO A 473 28.24 3.29 -19.21
N VAL A 474 27.85 3.28 -17.90
CA VAL A 474 27.24 2.09 -17.31
C VAL A 474 25.77 2.03 -17.78
N GLU A 475 25.37 0.90 -18.37
CA GLU A 475 24.01 0.67 -18.86
C GLU A 475 23.06 0.39 -17.69
N VAL A 476 21.97 1.16 -17.60
CA VAL A 476 20.92 1.06 -16.58
C VAL A 476 19.62 0.60 -17.22
N ASP A 477 19.21 -0.63 -16.98
CA ASP A 477 17.98 -1.21 -17.54
C ASP A 477 16.82 -1.03 -16.56
N TYR A 478 15.84 -0.22 -16.95
CA TYR A 478 14.61 0.04 -16.19
C TYR A 478 13.40 -0.49 -16.96
N TYR A 479 12.59 -1.32 -16.31
CA TYR A 479 11.51 -2.03 -16.96
C TYR A 479 10.13 -1.49 -16.56
N ILE A 480 9.26 -1.30 -17.54
CA ILE A 480 7.88 -0.85 -17.38
C ILE A 480 6.92 -1.80 -18.13
N SER A 481 5.63 -1.77 -17.79
CA SER A 481 4.62 -2.50 -18.55
C SER A 481 4.46 -1.92 -19.96
N ALA A 482 4.50 -2.79 -20.98
CA ALA A 482 4.33 -2.40 -22.38
C ALA A 482 2.96 -1.78 -22.68
N SER A 483 1.94 -2.06 -21.86
CA SER A 483 0.58 -1.54 -22.01
C SER A 483 0.31 -0.26 -21.21
N ASN A 484 1.27 0.21 -20.39
CA ASN A 484 1.06 1.36 -19.51
C ASN A 484 1.76 2.62 -20.03
N GLN A 485 1.02 3.46 -20.77
CA GLN A 485 1.54 4.71 -21.33
C GLN A 485 1.96 5.71 -20.23
N VAL A 486 1.23 5.77 -19.12
CA VAL A 486 1.59 6.67 -17.99
C VAL A 486 2.93 6.29 -17.38
N ALA A 487 3.19 4.98 -17.26
CA ALA A 487 4.49 4.50 -16.79
C ALA A 487 5.62 4.82 -17.77
N LEU A 488 5.36 4.73 -19.09
CA LEU A 488 6.33 5.13 -20.12
C LEU A 488 6.67 6.61 -20.05
N ASP A 489 5.65 7.47 -19.94
CA ASP A 489 5.86 8.91 -19.82
C ASP A 489 6.66 9.26 -18.55
N SER A 490 6.34 8.63 -17.43
CA SER A 490 7.08 8.80 -16.16
C SER A 490 8.52 8.29 -16.26
N ALA A 491 8.74 7.17 -16.95
CA ALA A 491 10.09 6.63 -17.18
C ALA A 491 10.95 7.55 -18.07
N ASN A 492 10.35 8.23 -19.06
CA ASN A 492 11.05 9.23 -19.87
C ASN A 492 11.49 10.44 -19.03
N VAL A 493 10.64 10.92 -18.10
CA VAL A 493 11.00 12.00 -17.16
C VAL A 493 12.12 11.54 -16.23
N MET A 494 12.08 10.31 -15.74
CA MET A 494 13.15 9.74 -14.93
C MET A 494 14.47 9.63 -15.72
N ALA A 495 14.42 9.16 -16.98
CA ALA A 495 15.60 9.09 -17.84
C ALA A 495 16.24 10.48 -18.05
N GLN A 496 15.41 11.53 -18.19
CA GLN A 496 15.92 12.91 -18.28
C GLN A 496 16.61 13.34 -16.98
N ALA A 497 16.05 13.01 -15.79
CA ALA A 497 16.69 13.31 -14.52
C ALA A 497 18.06 12.61 -14.37
N PHE A 498 18.22 11.39 -14.88
CA PHE A 498 19.52 10.70 -14.95
C PHE A 498 20.50 11.42 -15.88
N SER A 499 20.05 11.80 -17.07
CA SER A 499 20.88 12.55 -18.03
C SER A 499 21.35 13.89 -17.46
N ASP A 500 20.42 14.67 -16.86
CA ASP A 500 20.71 15.99 -16.30
C ASP A 500 21.62 15.92 -15.06
N GLY A 501 21.36 14.96 -14.16
CA GLY A 501 22.06 14.84 -12.88
C GLY A 501 23.40 14.12 -12.97
N LEU A 502 23.57 13.16 -13.90
CA LEU A 502 24.73 12.28 -13.96
C LEU A 502 25.50 12.37 -15.27
N GLY A 503 24.81 12.68 -16.38
CA GLY A 503 25.37 12.73 -17.73
C GLY A 503 25.41 11.38 -18.44
N ASP A 504 25.09 11.39 -19.75
CA ASP A 504 24.97 10.19 -20.60
C ASP A 504 26.30 9.51 -20.88
N ASP A 505 27.43 10.18 -20.62
CA ASP A 505 28.79 9.65 -20.70
C ASP A 505 29.14 8.77 -19.48
N TYR A 506 28.42 8.90 -18.38
CA TYR A 506 28.63 8.16 -17.13
C TYR A 506 27.61 7.04 -16.94
N VAL A 507 26.32 7.37 -17.11
CA VAL A 507 25.21 6.43 -16.98
C VAL A 507 24.29 6.54 -18.18
N LYS A 508 23.95 5.42 -18.81
CA LYS A 508 23.00 5.37 -19.92
C LYS A 508 21.74 4.66 -19.49
N PHE A 509 20.65 5.42 -19.39
CA PHE A 509 19.35 4.91 -18.97
C PHE A 509 18.59 4.28 -20.15
N ASN A 510 18.20 3.01 -20.02
CA ASN A 510 17.48 2.25 -21.03
C ASN A 510 16.09 1.90 -20.50
N ILE A 511 15.04 2.38 -21.15
CA ILE A 511 13.67 1.99 -20.87
C ILE A 511 13.39 0.69 -21.63
N LYS A 512 13.08 -0.36 -20.91
CA LYS A 512 12.71 -1.68 -21.43
C LYS A 512 11.27 -2.03 -21.00
N THR A 513 10.66 -3.01 -21.66
CA THR A 513 9.26 -3.37 -21.36
C THR A 513 9.11 -4.86 -21.05
N TYR A 514 8.10 -5.16 -20.23
CA TYR A 514 7.55 -6.50 -20.03
C TYR A 514 6.07 -6.53 -20.45
N VAL A 515 5.53 -7.71 -20.69
CA VAL A 515 4.17 -7.85 -21.27
C VAL A 515 3.12 -8.19 -20.22
N SER A 516 3.35 -9.18 -19.35
CA SER A 516 2.34 -9.67 -18.41
C SER A 516 2.75 -9.52 -16.94
N SER A 517 3.99 -9.86 -16.58
CA SER A 517 4.41 -9.89 -15.19
C SER A 517 5.82 -9.39 -15.00
N ASN A 518 5.96 -8.25 -14.35
CA ASN A 518 7.29 -7.75 -13.96
C ASN A 518 8.07 -8.78 -13.14
N ARG A 519 7.39 -9.43 -12.18
CA ARG A 519 8.02 -10.42 -11.31
C ARG A 519 8.62 -11.59 -12.10
N HIS A 520 7.85 -12.18 -13.02
CA HIS A 520 8.27 -13.38 -13.73
C HIS A 520 9.18 -13.10 -14.94
N GLU A 521 8.94 -11.99 -15.63
CA GLU A 521 9.69 -11.66 -16.86
C GLU A 521 10.98 -10.90 -16.59
N VAL A 522 11.05 -10.16 -15.48
CA VAL A 522 12.15 -9.22 -15.22
C VAL A 522 12.87 -9.52 -13.90
N VAL A 523 12.10 -9.53 -12.78
CA VAL A 523 12.70 -9.59 -11.44
C VAL A 523 13.30 -10.97 -11.18
N GLN A 524 12.54 -12.05 -11.29
CA GLN A 524 13.03 -13.41 -11.07
C GLN A 524 14.18 -13.82 -12.02
N PRO A 525 14.21 -13.40 -13.30
CA PRO A 525 15.37 -13.59 -14.15
C PRO A 525 16.56 -12.64 -13.86
N HIS A 526 16.44 -11.69 -12.91
CA HIS A 526 17.47 -10.72 -12.51
C HIS A 526 17.85 -9.72 -13.61
N LEU A 527 16.92 -9.33 -14.49
CA LEU A 527 17.26 -8.49 -15.65
C LEU A 527 17.33 -6.99 -15.36
N HIS A 528 16.64 -6.53 -14.30
CA HIS A 528 16.60 -5.10 -13.93
C HIS A 528 17.93 -4.63 -13.35
N SER A 529 18.24 -3.36 -13.57
CA SER A 529 19.30 -2.67 -12.84
C SER A 529 18.81 -2.19 -11.47
N PHE A 530 17.62 -1.62 -11.44
CA PHE A 530 16.85 -1.35 -10.22
C PHE A 530 15.35 -1.42 -10.52
N VAL A 531 14.55 -1.53 -9.48
CA VAL A 531 13.10 -1.35 -9.55
C VAL A 531 12.71 -0.20 -8.64
N THR A 532 11.68 0.56 -9.05
CA THR A 532 10.96 1.45 -8.14
C THR A 532 9.87 0.64 -7.49
N ASN A 533 9.98 0.42 -6.18
CA ASN A 533 8.97 -0.30 -5.42
C ASN A 533 8.75 0.39 -4.08
N GLY A 534 7.54 0.26 -3.52
CA GLY A 534 7.14 0.87 -2.26
C GLY A 534 6.75 -0.17 -1.23
N TRP A 535 7.10 0.09 0.03
CA TRP A 535 6.63 -0.66 1.17
C TRP A 535 5.62 0.16 1.96
N GLY A 536 4.52 -0.45 2.36
CA GLY A 536 3.59 0.07 3.35
C GLY A 536 3.61 -0.89 4.53
N ALA A 537 3.96 -0.41 5.70
CA ALA A 537 4.13 -1.25 6.87
C ALA A 537 2.88 -2.08 7.20
N ASP A 538 3.09 -3.30 7.67
CA ASP A 538 2.04 -4.18 8.17
C ASP A 538 1.67 -3.84 9.62
N TYR A 539 2.63 -3.35 10.41
CA TYR A 539 2.47 -2.94 11.80
C TYR A 539 3.32 -1.71 12.14
N GLY A 540 2.98 -1.06 13.24
CA GLY A 540 3.56 0.21 13.67
C GLY A 540 4.93 0.06 14.36
N ASP A 541 5.96 -0.36 13.62
CA ASP A 541 7.34 -0.39 14.08
C ASP A 541 8.32 -0.25 12.90
N PRO A 542 9.43 0.50 13.02
CA PRO A 542 10.44 0.62 11.97
C PRO A 542 11.05 -0.70 11.53
N GLN A 543 11.01 -1.74 12.37
CA GLN A 543 11.46 -3.09 12.05
C GLN A 543 10.79 -3.62 10.77
N ASN A 544 9.51 -3.31 10.55
CA ASN A 544 8.76 -3.77 9.37
C ASN A 544 9.34 -3.24 8.05
N TYR A 545 9.97 -2.07 8.07
CA TYR A 545 10.71 -1.54 6.93
C TYR A 545 12.15 -2.08 6.88
N LEU A 546 12.90 -1.84 7.95
CA LEU A 546 14.36 -2.05 7.96
C LEU A 546 14.73 -3.53 7.91
N GLY A 547 13.90 -4.40 8.47
CA GLY A 547 14.07 -5.85 8.37
C GLY A 547 14.00 -6.42 6.95
N GLN A 548 13.44 -5.66 5.99
CA GLN A 548 13.32 -6.11 4.59
C GLN A 548 14.63 -6.04 3.79
N GLU A 549 15.63 -5.29 4.30
CA GLU A 549 16.92 -5.06 3.64
C GLU A 549 18.09 -5.76 4.35
N VAL A 550 17.86 -6.55 5.42
CA VAL A 550 18.95 -7.23 6.12
C VAL A 550 19.59 -8.33 5.27
N TYR A 551 20.91 -8.51 5.44
CA TYR A 551 21.69 -9.53 4.75
C TYR A 551 21.64 -10.87 5.49
N GLY A 552 21.57 -11.96 4.72
CA GLY A 552 21.65 -13.32 5.25
C GLY A 552 20.33 -13.85 5.82
N ASN A 553 19.24 -13.12 5.67
CA ASN A 553 17.89 -13.57 6.01
C ASN A 553 17.07 -13.81 4.73
N ASP A 554 16.71 -15.06 4.47
CA ASP A 554 15.93 -15.45 3.28
C ASP A 554 14.48 -14.94 3.33
N ASN A 555 14.01 -14.49 4.49
CA ASN A 555 12.69 -13.85 4.67
C ASN A 555 12.74 -12.33 4.49
N ALA A 556 13.92 -11.71 4.41
CA ALA A 556 14.05 -10.29 4.12
C ALA A 556 13.61 -10.02 2.66
N TYR A 557 12.45 -9.39 2.52
CA TYR A 557 11.72 -9.34 1.25
C TYR A 557 12.53 -8.74 0.10
N TYR A 558 13.14 -7.58 0.30
CA TYR A 558 13.92 -6.91 -0.74
C TYR A 558 15.29 -7.57 -0.96
N SER A 559 15.97 -7.94 0.13
CA SER A 559 17.26 -8.61 0.06
C SER A 559 17.20 -9.94 -0.68
N ALA A 560 16.12 -10.69 -0.53
CA ALA A 560 15.94 -11.99 -1.15
C ALA A 560 15.31 -11.93 -2.57
N ASN A 561 14.46 -10.91 -2.86
CA ASN A 561 13.62 -10.96 -4.06
C ASN A 561 13.91 -9.85 -5.08
N TYR A 562 14.66 -8.80 -4.72
CA TYR A 562 14.90 -7.67 -5.61
C TYR A 562 16.38 -7.29 -5.70
N SER A 563 17.04 -7.08 -4.57
CA SER A 563 18.46 -6.72 -4.55
C SER A 563 19.37 -7.93 -4.77
N TYR A 564 18.88 -9.12 -4.43
CA TYR A 564 19.63 -10.38 -4.51
C TYR A 564 20.97 -10.35 -3.77
N ILE A 565 21.10 -9.47 -2.78
CA ILE A 565 22.31 -9.35 -1.98
C ILE A 565 22.61 -10.66 -1.23
N ASN A 566 21.59 -11.41 -0.82
CA ASN A 566 21.72 -12.71 -0.15
C ASN A 566 22.35 -13.80 -1.04
N GLU A 567 22.35 -13.62 -2.36
CA GLU A 567 23.02 -14.54 -3.30
C GLU A 567 24.52 -14.30 -3.41
N LEU A 568 25.02 -13.13 -2.93
CA LEU A 568 26.45 -12.79 -2.92
C LEU A 568 27.11 -13.41 -1.67
N THR A 569 27.37 -14.73 -1.74
CA THR A 569 27.95 -15.49 -0.62
C THR A 569 29.48 -15.53 -0.62
N GLU A 570 30.13 -15.21 -1.74
CA GLU A 570 31.59 -15.16 -1.88
C GLU A 570 32.06 -13.69 -1.90
N GLU A 571 33.04 -13.38 -1.04
CA GLU A 571 33.70 -12.06 -1.04
C GLU A 571 34.70 -12.00 -2.19
N THR A 572 34.57 -10.96 -3.03
CA THR A 572 35.50 -10.59 -4.07
C THR A 572 36.01 -9.17 -3.82
N PRO A 573 37.12 -8.74 -4.45
CA PRO A 573 37.57 -7.35 -4.33
C PRO A 573 36.48 -6.31 -4.70
N GLU A 574 35.59 -6.68 -5.64
CA GLU A 574 34.55 -5.80 -6.17
C GLU A 574 33.35 -5.64 -5.21
N ASN A 575 33.00 -6.70 -4.45
CA ASN A 575 31.81 -6.70 -3.59
C ASN A 575 32.10 -6.65 -2.08
N LYS A 576 33.36 -6.75 -1.67
CA LYS A 576 33.71 -6.87 -0.23
C LYS A 576 33.19 -5.70 0.59
N VAL A 577 33.39 -4.47 0.12
CA VAL A 577 32.93 -3.27 0.86
C VAL A 577 31.40 -3.28 0.99
N LEU A 578 30.68 -3.61 -0.08
CA LEU A 578 29.21 -3.73 -0.08
C LEU A 578 28.74 -4.77 0.96
N LEU A 579 29.34 -5.97 0.96
CA LEU A 579 28.96 -7.03 1.88
C LEU A 579 29.29 -6.69 3.33
N ASP A 580 30.42 -6.04 3.59
CA ASP A 580 30.78 -5.58 4.95
C ASP A 580 29.78 -4.51 5.43
N THR A 581 29.35 -3.59 4.53
CA THR A 581 28.34 -2.58 4.83
C THR A 581 26.99 -3.21 5.16
N TYR A 582 26.51 -4.17 4.36
CA TYR A 582 25.27 -4.89 4.65
C TYR A 582 25.32 -5.70 5.95
N LYS A 583 26.46 -6.34 6.25
CA LYS A 583 26.65 -7.07 7.52
C LYS A 583 26.59 -6.12 8.74
N GLU A 584 27.15 -4.91 8.62
CA GLU A 584 27.08 -3.91 9.69
C GLU A 584 25.67 -3.35 9.84
N TYR A 585 24.99 -3.01 8.73
CA TYR A 585 23.59 -2.61 8.75
C TYR A 585 22.70 -3.66 9.45
N THR A 586 22.87 -4.94 9.09
CA THR A 586 22.12 -6.05 9.70
C THR A 586 22.30 -6.10 11.21
N LYS A 587 23.54 -5.96 11.72
CA LYS A 587 23.81 -5.90 13.16
C LYS A 587 23.13 -4.71 13.83
N MET A 588 23.07 -3.55 13.17
CA MET A 588 22.40 -2.37 13.72
C MET A 588 20.89 -2.60 13.85
N VAL A 589 20.26 -3.21 12.83
CA VAL A 589 18.84 -3.60 12.87
C VAL A 589 18.58 -4.62 13.98
N GLU A 590 19.40 -5.68 14.09
CA GLU A 590 19.28 -6.69 15.15
C GLU A 590 19.46 -6.08 16.55
N ALA A 591 20.39 -5.13 16.70
CA ALA A 591 20.62 -4.44 17.97
C ALA A 591 19.42 -3.55 18.35
N ALA A 592 18.80 -2.87 17.38
CA ALA A 592 17.59 -2.09 17.62
C ALA A 592 16.40 -2.99 17.96
N ASP A 593 16.24 -4.13 17.28
CA ASP A 593 15.18 -5.09 17.55
C ASP A 593 15.26 -5.71 18.96
N ALA A 594 16.46 -5.83 19.51
CA ALA A 594 16.67 -6.32 20.86
C ALA A 594 16.23 -5.33 21.98
N ILE A 595 15.95 -4.07 21.66
CA ILE A 595 15.43 -3.08 22.62
C ILE A 595 13.92 -3.22 22.68
N THR A 596 13.39 -3.72 23.80
CA THR A 596 11.96 -4.05 23.95
C THR A 596 11.26 -3.33 25.10
N ASP A 597 12.01 -2.67 25.98
CA ASP A 597 11.54 -2.04 27.20
C ASP A 597 11.59 -0.49 27.16
N ASP A 598 12.15 0.08 26.10
CA ASP A 598 12.25 1.54 25.88
C ASP A 598 12.03 1.86 24.41
N LEU A 599 10.81 2.28 24.05
CA LEU A 599 10.43 2.60 22.66
C LEU A 599 11.23 3.77 22.08
N ASP A 600 11.53 4.79 22.87
CA ASP A 600 12.31 5.94 22.41
C ASP A 600 13.75 5.54 22.09
N ALA A 601 14.36 4.71 22.94
CA ALA A 601 15.69 4.13 22.68
C ALA A 601 15.67 3.19 21.46
N ARG A 602 14.61 2.39 21.30
CA ARG A 602 14.39 1.53 20.13
C ARG A 602 14.32 2.34 18.85
N TYR A 603 13.49 3.37 18.80
CA TYR A 603 13.31 4.23 17.62
C TYR A 603 14.60 5.01 17.31
N ALA A 604 15.33 5.49 18.32
CA ALA A 604 16.63 6.12 18.11
C ALA A 604 17.69 5.15 17.55
N ALA A 605 17.66 3.88 17.96
CA ALA A 605 18.55 2.86 17.40
C ALA A 605 18.21 2.53 15.94
N TYR A 606 16.93 2.37 15.63
CA TYR A 606 16.47 2.19 14.24
C TYR A 606 16.77 3.40 13.35
N ALA A 607 16.62 4.63 13.86
CA ALA A 607 16.94 5.84 13.10
C ALA A 607 18.43 5.88 12.72
N LYS A 608 19.33 5.40 13.57
CA LYS A 608 20.76 5.23 13.23
C LYS A 608 20.99 4.16 12.16
N ALA A 609 20.27 3.04 12.26
CA ALA A 609 20.37 1.97 11.26
C ALA A 609 19.85 2.45 9.90
N GLU A 610 18.72 3.19 9.86
CA GLU A 610 18.19 3.77 8.65
C GLU A 610 19.12 4.85 8.06
N ALA A 611 19.65 5.72 8.90
CA ALA A 611 20.64 6.71 8.46
C ALA A 611 21.89 6.04 7.87
N TYR A 612 22.34 4.92 8.44
CA TYR A 612 23.44 4.12 7.89
C TYR A 612 23.09 3.52 6.51
N LEU A 613 21.89 2.92 6.38
CA LEU A 613 21.37 2.39 5.11
C LEU A 613 21.40 3.47 4.00
N LEU A 614 20.93 4.67 4.33
CA LEU A 614 20.78 5.79 3.40
C LEU A 614 22.12 6.51 3.13
N ASP A 615 22.99 6.66 4.12
CA ASP A 615 24.32 7.27 3.89
C ASP A 615 25.18 6.41 2.98
N HIS A 616 25.14 5.09 3.14
CA HIS A 616 25.83 4.15 2.24
C HIS A 616 25.05 3.85 0.94
N VAL A 617 23.88 4.45 0.79
CA VAL A 617 22.99 4.34 -0.37
C VAL A 617 22.76 2.87 -0.77
N LEU A 618 22.42 2.03 0.22
CA LEU A 618 22.05 0.63 -0.06
C LEU A 618 20.71 0.55 -0.78
N VAL A 619 19.85 1.55 -0.55
CA VAL A 619 18.64 1.89 -1.31
C VAL A 619 18.64 3.39 -1.60
N LEU A 620 17.84 3.85 -2.58
CA LEU A 620 17.71 5.28 -2.86
C LEU A 620 16.25 5.69 -2.75
N PRO A 621 15.89 6.60 -1.81
CA PRO A 621 14.52 7.12 -1.69
C PRO A 621 14.06 7.79 -2.99
N CYS A 622 12.82 7.48 -3.41
CA CYS A 622 12.24 7.96 -4.65
C CYS A 622 11.14 8.99 -4.42
N ASN A 623 9.99 8.55 -3.88
CA ASN A 623 8.86 9.44 -3.67
C ASN A 623 7.88 8.95 -2.59
N TYR A 624 7.13 9.89 -2.03
CA TYR A 624 5.80 9.66 -1.47
C TYR A 624 4.73 9.89 -2.55
N SER A 625 3.53 9.34 -2.36
CA SER A 625 2.42 9.52 -3.30
C SER A 625 1.33 10.36 -2.63
N ILE A 626 1.29 11.66 -2.96
CA ILE A 626 0.33 12.64 -2.46
C ILE A 626 -0.19 13.42 -3.66
N GLY A 627 -1.45 13.14 -4.05
CA GLY A 627 -2.08 13.74 -5.21
C GLY A 627 -3.12 14.82 -4.87
N TRP A 628 -3.97 15.14 -5.84
CA TRP A 628 -5.11 16.06 -5.72
C TRP A 628 -6.39 15.36 -6.13
N CYS A 629 -7.51 15.80 -5.58
CA CYS A 629 -8.83 15.26 -5.87
C CYS A 629 -9.92 16.34 -5.90
N LEU A 630 -11.09 15.96 -6.41
CA LEU A 630 -12.35 16.64 -6.10
C LEU A 630 -13.13 15.72 -5.16
N SER A 631 -13.53 16.21 -4.02
CA SER A 631 -14.10 15.37 -2.98
C SER A 631 -15.30 16.02 -2.30
N LYS A 632 -16.38 15.25 -2.17
CA LYS A 632 -17.47 15.56 -1.26
C LYS A 632 -17.27 14.91 0.12
N ILE A 633 -16.18 14.14 0.31
CA ILE A 633 -15.74 13.54 1.56
C ILE A 633 -14.66 14.43 2.16
N ASP A 634 -14.73 14.67 3.45
CA ASP A 634 -13.64 15.32 4.18
C ASP A 634 -12.48 14.34 4.38
N ASN A 635 -11.41 14.53 3.60
CA ASN A 635 -10.23 13.67 3.65
C ASN A 635 -9.56 13.63 5.03
N ASP A 636 -9.71 14.69 5.85
CA ASP A 636 -9.16 14.73 7.21
C ASP A 636 -9.91 13.81 8.19
N THR A 637 -11.09 13.33 7.81
CA THR A 637 -11.91 12.40 8.62
C THR A 637 -11.79 10.95 8.21
N LYS A 638 -10.99 10.64 7.16
CA LYS A 638 -10.73 9.26 6.76
C LYS A 638 -9.81 8.60 7.79
N MET A 639 -10.16 7.38 8.16
CA MET A 639 -9.30 6.57 9.01
C MET A 639 -8.10 6.11 8.20
N TYR A 640 -6.89 6.48 8.63
CA TYR A 640 -5.69 5.92 8.05
C TYR A 640 -4.54 5.90 9.06
N ALA A 641 -3.92 4.74 9.18
CA ALA A 641 -2.61 4.59 9.79
C ALA A 641 -1.58 4.38 8.69
N MET A 642 -0.34 4.75 8.93
CA MET A 642 0.75 4.48 7.98
C MET A 642 1.22 3.02 8.05
N TYR A 643 0.37 2.14 8.57
CA TYR A 643 0.53 0.69 8.62
C TYR A 643 -0.83 -0.02 8.59
N GLY A 644 -0.79 -1.35 8.44
CA GLY A 644 -2.00 -2.18 8.45
C GLY A 644 -2.84 -2.06 7.18
N ALA A 645 -4.09 -2.48 7.26
CA ALA A 645 -4.97 -2.67 6.12
C ALA A 645 -6.35 -2.00 6.27
N GLN A 646 -6.44 -0.93 7.07
CA GLN A 646 -7.73 -0.29 7.41
C GLN A 646 -7.91 1.11 6.81
N ASN A 647 -7.08 1.50 5.87
CA ASN A 647 -7.06 2.84 5.26
C ASN A 647 -8.39 3.26 4.62
N GLU A 648 -9.21 2.29 4.20
CA GLU A 648 -10.48 2.52 3.52
C GLU A 648 -11.69 2.11 4.39
N LYS A 649 -11.54 2.12 5.71
CA LYS A 649 -12.66 1.83 6.62
C LYS A 649 -13.66 2.99 6.62
N ILE A 650 -14.84 2.75 6.03
CA ILE A 650 -15.85 3.76 5.72
C ILE A 650 -16.79 3.95 6.91
N LYS A 651 -16.33 4.59 7.96
CA LYS A 651 -17.18 5.06 9.08
C LYS A 651 -16.61 6.36 9.62
N ASN A 652 -17.47 7.16 10.23
CA ASN A 652 -17.16 8.49 10.77
C ASN A 652 -16.69 9.52 9.73
N TRP A 653 -16.74 9.20 8.43
CA TRP A 653 -16.41 10.18 7.40
C TRP A 653 -17.42 11.33 7.39
N ALA A 654 -16.93 12.56 7.43
CA ALA A 654 -17.74 13.75 7.21
C ALA A 654 -17.90 14.01 5.71
N THR A 655 -19.07 14.51 5.31
CA THR A 655 -19.38 14.81 3.91
C THR A 655 -20.02 16.18 3.74
N ASN A 656 -19.87 16.73 2.54
CA ASN A 656 -20.50 17.97 2.08
C ASN A 656 -20.99 17.76 0.65
N SER A 657 -22.28 17.72 0.42
CA SER A 657 -22.86 17.48 -0.91
C SER A 657 -22.44 18.49 -1.97
N ALA A 658 -22.01 19.69 -1.57
CA ALA A 658 -21.45 20.70 -2.46
C ALA A 658 -19.98 20.47 -2.83
N GLY A 659 -19.29 19.57 -2.12
CA GLY A 659 -17.83 19.37 -2.20
C GLY A 659 -17.06 20.27 -1.23
N TYR A 660 -15.83 19.86 -0.91
CA TYR A 660 -14.89 20.67 -0.11
C TYR A 660 -14.10 21.60 -1.00
N THR A 661 -13.89 22.85 -0.53
CA THR A 661 -13.18 23.87 -1.28
C THR A 661 -11.71 23.97 -0.88
N SER A 662 -10.89 24.46 -1.79
CA SER A 662 -9.48 24.78 -1.56
C SER A 662 -9.29 25.82 -0.45
N GLU A 663 -10.23 26.76 -0.27
CA GLU A 663 -10.22 27.74 0.83
C GLU A 663 -10.44 27.04 2.18
N GLU A 664 -11.44 26.13 2.28
CA GLU A 664 -11.71 25.35 3.50
C GLU A 664 -10.51 24.46 3.90
N LYS A 665 -9.73 23.98 2.93
CA LYS A 665 -8.54 23.16 3.13
C LYS A 665 -7.22 23.93 3.17
N GLY A 666 -7.28 25.25 3.12
CA GLY A 666 -6.11 26.13 3.26
C GLY A 666 -5.12 26.07 2.09
N VAL A 667 -5.54 25.59 0.89
CA VAL A 667 -4.66 25.40 -0.27
C VAL A 667 -4.96 26.35 -1.45
N ALA A 668 -5.90 27.28 -1.31
CA ALA A 668 -6.31 28.19 -2.39
C ALA A 668 -5.14 29.06 -2.92
N GLU A 669 -4.25 29.54 -2.05
CA GLU A 669 -3.09 30.34 -2.47
C GLU A 669 -2.05 29.51 -3.24
N GLN A 670 -1.90 28.21 -2.95
CA GLN A 670 -1.02 27.31 -3.71
C GLN A 670 -1.54 27.13 -5.14
N ILE A 671 -2.85 26.91 -5.31
CA ILE A 671 -3.49 26.75 -6.62
C ILE A 671 -3.34 28.06 -7.43
N LYS A 672 -3.56 29.21 -6.78
CA LYS A 672 -3.41 30.52 -7.41
C LYS A 672 -1.96 30.75 -7.86
N ALA A 673 -0.97 30.49 -7.00
CA ALA A 673 0.44 30.63 -7.35
C ALA A 673 0.83 29.71 -8.53
N PHE A 674 0.31 28.48 -8.56
CA PHE A 674 0.50 27.56 -9.67
C PHE A 674 -0.11 28.09 -10.97
N THR A 675 -1.33 28.65 -10.91
CA THR A 675 -2.01 29.27 -12.06
C THR A 675 -1.22 30.45 -12.61
N GLU A 676 -0.76 31.36 -11.74
CA GLU A 676 0.02 32.54 -12.11
C GLU A 676 1.38 32.15 -12.73
N ALA A 677 1.99 31.07 -12.28
CA ALA A 677 3.26 30.58 -12.83
C ALA A 677 3.13 29.96 -14.23
N GLN A 678 1.89 29.62 -14.66
CA GLN A 678 1.61 29.06 -15.98
C GLN A 678 1.11 30.10 -16.99
N ALA A 679 0.71 31.31 -16.53
CA ALA A 679 0.24 32.42 -17.37
C ALA A 679 1.40 33.21 -18.02
#